data_19f0b4ea85e876755820deb9197eeac5
#
_entry.id   19f0b4ea85e876755820deb9197eeac5
#
_cell.length_a   1.000
_cell.length_b   1.000
_cell.length_c   1.000
_cell.angle_alpha   90.00
_cell.angle_beta   90.00
_cell.angle_gamma   90.00
#
_symmetry.space_group_name_H-M   'P 1'
#
loop_
_entity.id
_entity.type
_entity.pdbx_description
1 polymer ?
#
loop_
_entity_poly.entity_id
_entity_poly.type
_entity_poly.pdbx_seq_one_letter_code
_entity_poly.pdbx_strand_id
1 'polypeptide(L)'
;MPQTIEFKLDGRAVHAFEGETILQAAQRHGVDIPHLCYKEGLRPDGNCRACVVEVKGERTLAPSCCRNATAGMEVQATSERALKSQKMVVEMLLSDMPDKGYKWNDDLPPLALGEGRGEGSPAGQHGELSDWAERLGIEVRPELKALRREQPKADVSHPAMAVNLDACIQCNRCVRACREEQVNDVIGYAMRGENSKIVFDLDDPMGDSTCVACGECVQACPTGALMPKTRIGSQQVDRKVDSVCPFCGVGCLITYNVKDEKIVSVDGRDGPANHSRLCVKGRFGFDYAHHPQRLTKPLIRKPGVPKDFSDAPRPGDWHDAFREASWEEALALTAGKLKGLRDTHGKKALAGFGSAKGSNEEAYLFQKLVRTGFGSNNVDHCTRLCHASSVAALLEGVGSGAVSNQVNDVEHAEMIFVIGSNPTANHPVAATWMKNAAKRGAKIVLADPRVTDIGRHAWRTLQFKADTDVAMLNALIHAVIDEGLVDEAFVRDRASNFEALRENVKGYSPEAMAPICGIPAETLREVARAFATAKGAMVLWGMGISQHVHGTDNARCLIALVTVTGQIGKPGSGLHPLRGQNNVQGASDAGLIPMMFPNYQRVDNPGVHAWFENFWGMPLDEKPGYTVVEIMHKALAPDSDPHKIRGMYIMGENPAMSDPDLNHARHALASLEHLVVQDIFMTETAWLADVVLPATAWPEKTGTVSNTDRMVQLGKKALDAPGDAKPDLWIIQQIAKRMGPHAPHFVSSLPPEGAVRALGRPGGAEGLDWNYEGEESGVAAVYEEMRQAMHAVISGITWERLQRESSVTYPCLSADDPGQPTVFIDDFPTADGRVMLVPADIIPAAERPDAEYPFVLITGRQLEHWHTGSMTRRATVLDALEPMATASMNQGDLEALGLQAGDVVTIRSRRGEVAIHVRRDDGTPNGAVFVPFAYYEAAANLMTNAALDPMGKIPEFKYCAVKVLRGGTPVAAAGYGTGAVATGEAATAH
;
A
#
# COMPACT_ATOMS: atom_id res chain seq x y z
N MET A 1 1.80 7.21 -32.50
CA MET A 1 1.42 8.53 -31.93
C MET A 1 -0.06 8.75 -32.22
N PRO A 2 -0.87 9.26 -31.28
CA PRO A 2 -2.26 9.58 -31.56
C PRO A 2 -2.33 10.58 -32.71
N GLN A 3 -3.32 10.42 -33.58
CA GLN A 3 -3.52 11.32 -34.70
C GLN A 3 -3.88 12.70 -34.19
N THR A 4 -3.17 13.73 -34.62
CA THR A 4 -3.42 15.11 -34.22
C THR A 4 -4.22 15.85 -35.29
N ILE A 5 -5.16 16.66 -34.83
CA ILE A 5 -5.98 17.56 -35.69
C ILE A 5 -5.64 19.00 -35.34
N GLU A 6 -5.65 19.87 -36.35
CA GLU A 6 -5.45 21.33 -36.19
C GLU A 6 -6.79 22.07 -36.24
N PHE A 7 -6.99 22.99 -35.27
CA PHE A 7 -8.13 23.92 -35.26
C PHE A 7 -7.71 25.30 -34.73
N LYS A 8 -8.59 26.29 -34.82
CA LYS A 8 -8.31 27.63 -34.28
C LYS A 8 -9.04 27.87 -32.97
N LEU A 9 -8.32 28.37 -31.96
CA LEU A 9 -8.86 28.78 -30.68
C LEU A 9 -8.47 30.24 -30.41
N ASP A 10 -9.45 31.13 -30.31
CA ASP A 10 -9.27 32.59 -30.19
C ASP A 10 -8.27 33.15 -31.20
N GLY A 11 -8.40 32.69 -32.46
CA GLY A 11 -7.58 33.09 -33.58
C GLY A 11 -6.20 32.43 -33.68
N ARG A 12 -5.78 31.63 -32.71
CA ARG A 12 -4.51 30.88 -32.70
C ARG A 12 -4.71 29.46 -33.23
N ALA A 13 -3.79 28.99 -34.06
CA ALA A 13 -3.76 27.60 -34.45
C ALA A 13 -3.32 26.74 -33.26
N VAL A 14 -4.08 25.72 -32.93
CA VAL A 14 -3.82 24.79 -31.84
C VAL A 14 -4.06 23.34 -32.31
N HIS A 15 -3.39 22.41 -31.68
CA HIS A 15 -3.54 20.99 -32.00
C HIS A 15 -4.33 20.27 -30.91
N ALA A 16 -5.27 19.41 -31.31
CA ALA A 16 -5.96 18.48 -30.45
C ALA A 16 -5.63 17.04 -30.85
N PHE A 17 -5.70 16.11 -29.91
CA PHE A 17 -5.70 14.69 -30.23
C PHE A 17 -7.08 14.25 -30.72
N GLU A 18 -7.14 13.23 -31.55
CA GLU A 18 -8.42 12.69 -32.01
C GLU A 18 -9.27 12.24 -30.80
N GLY A 19 -10.52 12.73 -30.74
CA GLY A 19 -11.43 12.49 -29.61
C GLY A 19 -11.30 13.47 -28.44
N GLU A 20 -10.29 14.33 -28.42
CA GLU A 20 -10.11 15.35 -27.38
C GLU A 20 -11.18 16.45 -27.47
N THR A 21 -11.70 16.88 -26.31
CA THR A 21 -12.66 17.98 -26.26
C THR A 21 -11.97 19.34 -26.45
N ILE A 22 -12.76 20.36 -26.83
CA ILE A 22 -12.25 21.74 -26.96
C ILE A 22 -11.66 22.21 -25.62
N LEU A 23 -12.27 21.87 -24.47
CA LEU A 23 -11.78 22.26 -23.15
C LEU A 23 -10.43 21.61 -22.84
N GLN A 24 -10.26 20.33 -23.09
CA GLN A 24 -9.00 19.62 -22.85
C GLN A 24 -7.86 20.18 -23.73
N ALA A 25 -8.15 20.38 -25.02
CA ALA A 25 -7.17 21.02 -25.91
C ALA A 25 -6.82 22.45 -25.46
N ALA A 26 -7.82 23.24 -25.04
CA ALA A 26 -7.60 24.59 -24.51
C ALA A 26 -6.68 24.58 -23.27
N GLN A 27 -6.95 23.72 -22.29
CA GLN A 27 -6.12 23.58 -21.09
C GLN A 27 -4.68 23.22 -21.43
N ARG A 28 -4.46 22.27 -22.34
CA ARG A 28 -3.13 21.86 -22.79
C ARG A 28 -2.35 22.99 -23.50
N HIS A 29 -3.07 23.91 -24.13
CA HIS A 29 -2.49 25.10 -24.78
C HIS A 29 -2.52 26.36 -23.88
N GLY A 30 -2.80 26.22 -22.57
CA GLY A 30 -2.77 27.34 -21.61
C GLY A 30 -3.91 28.36 -21.82
N VAL A 31 -5.04 27.93 -22.40
CA VAL A 31 -6.25 28.75 -22.53
C VAL A 31 -7.26 28.34 -21.48
N ASP A 32 -7.54 29.23 -20.54
CA ASP A 32 -8.47 29.02 -19.44
C ASP A 32 -9.90 29.28 -19.90
N ILE A 33 -10.75 28.23 -19.85
CA ILE A 33 -12.20 28.34 -20.10
C ILE A 33 -12.92 28.00 -18.80
N PRO A 34 -13.87 28.83 -18.32
CA PRO A 34 -14.58 28.54 -17.07
C PRO A 34 -15.30 27.19 -17.13
N HIS A 35 -15.11 26.35 -16.10
CA HIS A 35 -15.79 25.04 -16.01
C HIS A 35 -15.98 24.64 -14.55
N LEU A 36 -17.09 24.00 -14.23
CA LEU A 36 -17.43 23.60 -12.86
C LEU A 36 -17.94 22.15 -12.76
N CYS A 37 -18.72 21.67 -13.74
CA CYS A 37 -19.18 20.27 -13.74
C CYS A 37 -18.16 19.30 -14.38
N TYR A 38 -17.15 19.80 -15.07
CA TYR A 38 -16.04 19.02 -15.59
C TYR A 38 -14.91 18.91 -14.55
N LYS A 39 -14.34 17.76 -14.45
CA LYS A 39 -13.05 17.47 -13.78
C LYS A 39 -12.36 16.39 -14.59
N GLU A 40 -11.04 16.50 -14.73
CA GLU A 40 -10.23 15.49 -15.39
C GLU A 40 -10.38 14.14 -14.67
N GLY A 41 -10.44 13.06 -15.44
CA GLY A 41 -10.73 11.71 -14.94
C GLY A 41 -12.22 11.39 -14.83
N LEU A 42 -13.13 12.39 -14.82
CA LEU A 42 -14.57 12.17 -14.83
C LEU A 42 -15.15 12.39 -16.23
N ARG A 43 -16.12 11.58 -16.59
CA ARG A 43 -16.87 11.75 -17.84
C ARG A 43 -17.48 13.17 -17.91
N PRO A 44 -17.34 13.90 -19.02
CA PRO A 44 -17.97 15.19 -19.20
C PRO A 44 -19.50 15.10 -19.08
N ASP A 45 -20.13 16.00 -18.34
CA ASP A 45 -21.58 16.01 -18.09
C ASP A 45 -22.30 17.17 -18.80
N GLY A 46 -21.60 18.30 -18.99
CA GLY A 46 -22.09 19.45 -19.69
C GLY A 46 -23.27 20.17 -19.04
N ASN A 47 -23.55 19.90 -17.74
CA ASN A 47 -24.77 20.40 -17.08
C ASN A 47 -24.66 21.86 -16.58
N CYS A 48 -23.48 22.32 -16.10
CA CYS A 48 -23.33 23.68 -15.56
C CYS A 48 -23.33 24.79 -16.61
N ARG A 49 -22.91 24.49 -17.84
CA ARG A 49 -22.81 25.43 -18.96
C ARG A 49 -21.84 26.62 -18.76
N ALA A 50 -21.01 26.59 -17.73
CA ALA A 50 -19.98 27.63 -17.54
C ALA A 50 -18.92 27.61 -18.65
N CYS A 51 -18.69 26.48 -19.30
CA CYS A 51 -17.65 26.28 -20.31
C CYS A 51 -18.08 26.55 -21.77
N VAL A 52 -19.15 27.29 -22.00
CA VAL A 52 -19.66 27.53 -23.34
C VAL A 52 -18.73 28.43 -24.15
N VAL A 53 -18.55 28.08 -25.43
CA VAL A 53 -17.72 28.77 -26.41
C VAL A 53 -18.53 29.00 -27.70
N GLU A 54 -18.12 29.96 -28.51
CA GLU A 54 -18.70 30.19 -29.83
C GLU A 54 -17.91 29.41 -30.87
N VAL A 55 -18.63 28.62 -31.68
CA VAL A 55 -18.06 27.90 -32.80
C VAL A 55 -18.58 28.52 -34.07
N LYS A 56 -17.68 28.93 -34.96
CA LYS A 56 -18.04 29.60 -36.22
C LYS A 56 -18.96 28.73 -37.07
N GLY A 57 -20.09 29.30 -37.46
CA GLY A 57 -21.09 28.59 -38.24
C GLY A 57 -22.13 27.85 -37.39
N GLU A 58 -22.00 27.77 -36.07
CA GLU A 58 -23.01 27.19 -35.18
C GLU A 58 -23.94 28.31 -34.63
N ARG A 59 -25.24 28.04 -34.62
CA ARG A 59 -26.24 28.99 -34.11
C ARG A 59 -26.20 29.16 -32.59
N THR A 60 -25.84 28.09 -31.87
CA THR A 60 -25.83 28.04 -30.41
C THR A 60 -24.37 27.96 -29.89
N LEU A 61 -24.16 28.47 -28.68
CA LEU A 61 -22.89 28.25 -27.98
C LEU A 61 -22.72 26.75 -27.64
N ALA A 62 -21.52 26.22 -27.83
CA ALA A 62 -21.18 24.83 -27.56
C ALA A 62 -20.52 24.66 -26.18
N PRO A 63 -20.88 23.64 -25.37
CA PRO A 63 -20.18 23.34 -24.15
C PRO A 63 -18.82 22.70 -24.47
N SER A 64 -17.72 23.43 -24.25
CA SER A 64 -16.37 23.00 -24.63
C SER A 64 -15.91 21.68 -23.95
N CYS A 65 -16.45 21.39 -22.78
CA CYS A 65 -16.14 20.13 -22.07
C CYS A 65 -16.73 18.87 -22.71
N CYS A 66 -17.78 19.01 -23.56
CA CYS A 66 -18.46 17.89 -24.23
C CYS A 66 -18.29 17.90 -25.75
N ARG A 67 -17.81 18.99 -26.30
CA ARG A 67 -17.64 19.16 -27.75
C ARG A 67 -16.23 18.77 -28.15
N ASN A 68 -16.10 17.71 -28.94
CA ASN A 68 -14.80 17.30 -29.47
C ASN A 68 -14.30 18.34 -30.49
N ALA A 69 -13.00 18.59 -30.48
CA ALA A 69 -12.35 19.37 -31.50
C ALA A 69 -12.38 18.63 -32.87
N THR A 70 -12.55 19.39 -33.96
CA THR A 70 -12.52 18.84 -35.32
C THR A 70 -11.61 19.67 -36.20
N ALA A 71 -11.02 19.05 -37.22
CA ALA A 71 -10.07 19.72 -38.09
C ALA A 71 -10.70 20.96 -38.77
N GLY A 72 -9.98 22.07 -38.75
CA GLY A 72 -10.40 23.34 -39.35
C GLY A 72 -11.52 24.09 -38.59
N MET A 73 -11.97 23.61 -37.43
CA MET A 73 -12.90 24.31 -36.55
C MET A 73 -12.34 25.67 -36.14
N GLU A 74 -13.17 26.71 -36.10
CA GLU A 74 -12.83 28.02 -35.51
C GLU A 74 -13.66 28.24 -34.26
N VAL A 75 -12.96 28.30 -33.10
CA VAL A 75 -13.57 28.43 -31.77
C VAL A 75 -13.16 29.75 -31.16
N GLN A 76 -14.10 30.46 -30.53
CA GLN A 76 -13.87 31.67 -29.76
C GLN A 76 -14.38 31.47 -28.33
N ALA A 77 -13.46 31.33 -27.38
CA ALA A 77 -13.74 31.22 -25.98
C ALA A 77 -13.99 32.58 -25.31
N THR A 78 -13.45 33.65 -25.90
CA THR A 78 -13.49 35.03 -25.41
C THR A 78 -14.37 35.96 -26.23
N SER A 79 -15.24 35.45 -27.12
CA SER A 79 -16.23 36.30 -27.83
C SER A 79 -17.17 36.98 -26.83
N GLU A 80 -17.70 38.17 -27.18
CA GLU A 80 -18.65 38.91 -26.35
C GLU A 80 -19.84 38.03 -25.92
N ARG A 81 -20.33 37.22 -26.84
CA ARG A 81 -21.45 36.29 -26.60
C ARG A 81 -21.10 35.16 -25.66
N ALA A 82 -19.91 34.55 -25.80
CA ALA A 82 -19.43 33.50 -24.92
C ALA A 82 -19.20 34.07 -23.51
N LEU A 83 -18.45 35.16 -23.38
CA LEU A 83 -18.17 35.81 -22.09
C LEU A 83 -19.44 36.24 -21.37
N LYS A 84 -20.41 36.83 -22.07
CA LYS A 84 -21.72 37.20 -21.47
C LYS A 84 -22.40 35.98 -20.88
N SER A 85 -22.46 34.88 -21.61
CA SER A 85 -23.10 33.64 -21.14
C SER A 85 -22.35 33.02 -19.96
N GLN A 86 -21.02 32.95 -20.03
CA GLN A 86 -20.16 32.44 -18.94
C GLN A 86 -20.39 33.25 -17.65
N LYS A 87 -20.36 34.60 -17.76
CA LYS A 87 -20.58 35.48 -16.62
C LYS A 87 -21.96 35.30 -16.01
N MET A 88 -23.01 35.21 -16.81
CA MET A 88 -24.37 35.01 -16.31
C MET A 88 -24.53 33.66 -15.60
N VAL A 89 -23.93 32.60 -16.13
CA VAL A 89 -23.96 31.27 -15.51
C VAL A 89 -23.26 31.29 -14.16
N VAL A 90 -22.03 31.83 -14.09
CA VAL A 90 -21.27 31.92 -12.85
C VAL A 90 -21.99 32.79 -11.81
N GLU A 91 -22.62 33.92 -12.22
CA GLU A 91 -23.43 34.76 -11.35
C GLU A 91 -24.62 33.98 -10.75
N MET A 92 -25.37 33.26 -11.59
CA MET A 92 -26.51 32.45 -11.14
C MET A 92 -26.08 31.36 -10.16
N LEU A 93 -24.97 30.68 -10.40
CA LEU A 93 -24.45 29.67 -9.48
C LEU A 93 -23.96 30.30 -8.16
N LEU A 94 -23.33 31.47 -8.24
CA LEU A 94 -22.84 32.20 -7.06
C LEU A 94 -24.02 32.76 -6.22
N SER A 95 -25.18 33.07 -6.84
CA SER A 95 -26.34 33.60 -6.14
C SER A 95 -26.92 32.61 -5.11
N ASP A 96 -26.74 31.31 -5.32
CA ASP A 96 -27.12 30.25 -4.36
C ASP A 96 -26.15 30.09 -3.20
N MET A 97 -24.99 30.76 -3.24
CA MET A 97 -23.95 30.62 -2.22
C MET A 97 -24.26 31.48 -0.98
N PRO A 98 -23.74 31.10 0.20
CA PRO A 98 -23.84 31.94 1.41
C PRO A 98 -23.28 33.33 1.20
N ASP A 99 -23.89 34.35 1.79
CA ASP A 99 -23.59 35.76 1.56
C ASP A 99 -22.11 36.17 1.80
N LYS A 100 -21.40 35.48 2.68
CA LYS A 100 -20.01 35.73 3.00
C LYS A 100 -19.03 34.91 2.16
N GLY A 101 -19.52 34.12 1.21
CA GLY A 101 -18.70 33.12 0.52
C GLY A 101 -18.11 32.07 1.48
N TYR A 102 -18.46 32.13 2.77
CA TYR A 102 -18.00 31.23 3.80
C TYR A 102 -19.03 30.14 4.01
N LYS A 103 -18.61 28.90 3.88
CA LYS A 103 -19.48 27.74 3.82
C LYS A 103 -19.74 27.10 5.16
N TRP A 104 -18.98 27.48 6.19
CA TRP A 104 -18.99 26.88 7.51
C TRP A 104 -19.07 27.96 8.57
N ASN A 105 -20.18 28.02 9.28
CA ASN A 105 -20.39 29.00 10.32
C ASN A 105 -19.51 28.74 11.55
N ASP A 106 -19.20 29.79 12.29
CA ASP A 106 -18.42 29.76 13.54
C ASP A 106 -19.08 28.92 14.67
N ASP A 107 -20.34 28.49 14.46
CA ASP A 107 -21.13 27.74 15.44
C ASP A 107 -20.87 26.22 15.41
N LEU A 108 -19.97 25.72 14.54
CA LEU A 108 -19.58 24.31 14.58
C LEU A 108 -18.66 24.06 15.77
N PRO A 109 -18.89 22.97 16.54
CA PRO A 109 -18.03 22.65 17.67
C PRO A 109 -16.57 22.54 17.22
N PRO A 110 -15.61 23.03 18.03
CA PRO A 110 -14.20 22.87 17.70
C PRO A 110 -13.89 21.38 17.59
N LEU A 111 -13.38 20.97 16.45
CA LEU A 111 -12.80 19.65 16.29
C LEU A 111 -11.66 19.51 17.27
N ALA A 112 -11.54 18.35 17.93
CA ALA A 112 -10.56 18.04 18.95
C ALA A 112 -9.10 17.93 18.42
N LEU A 113 -8.76 18.69 17.42
CA LEU A 113 -7.43 18.80 16.84
C LEU A 113 -6.89 20.21 17.12
N GLY A 114 -6.09 20.31 18.17
CA GLY A 114 -5.16 21.37 18.50
C GLY A 114 -5.58 22.80 18.20
N GLU A 115 -5.65 23.61 19.19
CA GLU A 115 -5.90 25.04 19.20
C GLU A 115 -5.34 25.78 17.98
N GLY A 116 -6.19 26.46 17.23
CA GLY A 116 -5.77 27.28 16.10
C GLY A 116 -6.93 27.91 15.36
N ARG A 117 -7.84 28.61 16.05
CA ARG A 117 -8.64 29.62 15.39
C ARG A 117 -7.75 30.85 15.14
N GLY A 118 -7.17 30.93 13.96
CA GLY A 118 -6.56 32.17 13.52
C GLY A 118 -7.63 33.26 13.38
N GLU A 119 -7.49 34.34 14.11
CA GLU A 119 -8.32 35.54 13.97
C GLU A 119 -8.32 36.01 12.52
N GLY A 120 -9.54 36.11 11.93
CA GLY A 120 -9.83 37.04 10.86
C GLY A 120 -8.96 37.00 9.63
N SER A 121 -8.93 35.88 8.87
CA SER A 121 -8.62 36.02 7.45
C SER A 121 -9.81 36.64 6.73
N PRO A 122 -9.61 37.62 5.86
CA PRO A 122 -10.68 38.18 5.03
C PRO A 122 -11.34 37.02 4.31
N ALA A 123 -12.67 37.10 4.13
CA ALA A 123 -13.51 36.11 3.50
C ALA A 123 -12.84 35.54 2.25
N GLY A 124 -12.06 34.49 2.43
CA GLY A 124 -11.28 33.87 1.38
C GLY A 124 -12.21 33.02 0.54
N GLN A 125 -12.02 33.11 -0.71
CA GLN A 125 -12.72 32.39 -1.75
C GLN A 125 -12.56 30.89 -1.59
N HIS A 126 -13.67 30.15 -1.75
CA HIS A 126 -13.75 28.77 -1.37
C HIS A 126 -14.08 27.87 -2.55
N GLY A 127 -13.07 27.52 -3.34
CA GLY A 127 -13.13 26.58 -4.43
C GLY A 127 -13.29 27.27 -5.80
N GLU A 128 -13.34 26.42 -6.82
CA GLU A 128 -13.28 26.81 -8.24
C GLU A 128 -14.35 27.84 -8.64
N LEU A 129 -15.56 27.78 -8.04
CA LEU A 129 -16.62 28.77 -8.34
C LEU A 129 -16.23 30.17 -7.92
N SER A 130 -15.66 30.33 -6.73
CA SER A 130 -15.24 31.63 -6.22
C SER A 130 -14.06 32.18 -7.04
N ASP A 131 -13.11 31.33 -7.41
CA ASP A 131 -11.97 31.69 -8.26
C ASP A 131 -12.43 32.18 -9.63
N TRP A 132 -13.41 31.51 -10.25
CA TRP A 132 -13.97 31.96 -11.52
C TRP A 132 -14.79 33.25 -11.40
N ALA A 133 -15.51 33.41 -10.30
CA ALA A 133 -16.26 34.66 -10.03
C ALA A 133 -15.29 35.84 -9.94
N GLU A 134 -14.17 35.71 -9.23
CA GLU A 134 -13.15 36.76 -9.14
C GLU A 134 -12.52 37.06 -10.50
N ARG A 135 -12.04 36.04 -11.21
CA ARG A 135 -11.41 36.19 -12.53
C ARG A 135 -12.34 36.86 -13.56
N LEU A 136 -13.64 36.59 -13.47
CA LEU A 136 -14.64 37.17 -14.37
C LEU A 136 -15.21 38.51 -13.89
N GLY A 137 -14.82 38.95 -12.65
CA GLY A 137 -15.30 40.19 -12.04
C GLY A 137 -16.83 40.16 -11.79
N ILE A 138 -17.33 39.07 -11.17
CA ILE A 138 -18.76 38.85 -10.92
C ILE A 138 -19.15 39.39 -9.57
N GLU A 139 -20.17 40.25 -9.58
CA GLU A 139 -20.97 40.65 -8.42
C GLU A 139 -22.40 40.15 -8.63
N VAL A 140 -22.93 39.45 -7.60
CA VAL A 140 -24.29 38.92 -7.67
C VAL A 140 -25.31 40.02 -7.48
N ARG A 141 -26.23 40.15 -8.44
CA ARG A 141 -27.33 41.13 -8.37
C ARG A 141 -28.28 40.81 -7.21
N PRO A 142 -28.79 41.84 -6.48
CA PRO A 142 -29.65 41.66 -5.31
C PRO A 142 -30.89 40.81 -5.56
N GLU A 143 -31.53 40.99 -6.72
CA GLU A 143 -32.71 40.22 -7.11
C GLU A 143 -32.45 38.73 -7.29
N LEU A 144 -31.22 38.31 -7.64
CA LEU A 144 -30.87 36.90 -7.71
C LEU A 144 -30.60 36.34 -6.34
N LYS A 145 -30.00 37.09 -5.43
CA LYS A 145 -29.82 36.68 -4.04
C LYS A 145 -31.12 36.36 -3.32
N ALA A 146 -32.19 37.07 -3.66
CA ALA A 146 -33.53 36.83 -3.09
C ALA A 146 -34.16 35.47 -3.48
N LEU A 147 -33.60 34.81 -4.49
CA LEU A 147 -34.05 33.49 -4.99
C LEU A 147 -33.26 32.33 -4.38
N ARG A 148 -32.34 32.60 -3.42
CA ARG A 148 -31.54 31.55 -2.76
C ARG A 148 -32.43 30.49 -2.13
N ARG A 149 -32.07 29.23 -2.39
CA ARG A 149 -32.78 28.05 -1.84
C ARG A 149 -32.44 27.83 -0.39
N GLU A 150 -33.41 27.39 0.39
CA GLU A 150 -33.17 26.87 1.72
C GLU A 150 -32.55 25.48 1.62
N GLN A 151 -31.47 25.24 2.39
CA GLN A 151 -30.74 23.99 2.42
C GLN A 151 -30.83 23.35 3.81
N PRO A 152 -30.65 22.00 3.91
CA PRO A 152 -30.55 21.34 5.20
C PRO A 152 -29.35 21.84 5.98
N LYS A 153 -29.38 21.67 7.32
CA LYS A 153 -28.24 21.99 8.19
C LYS A 153 -27.02 21.20 7.76
N ALA A 154 -25.84 21.74 8.07
CA ALA A 154 -24.57 21.06 7.80
C ALA A 154 -24.51 19.73 8.56
N ASP A 155 -24.05 18.68 7.87
CA ASP A 155 -23.81 17.36 8.43
C ASP A 155 -22.32 17.20 8.74
N VAL A 156 -22.01 16.98 10.00
CA VAL A 156 -20.65 16.73 10.52
C VAL A 156 -20.55 15.38 11.23
N SER A 157 -21.46 14.46 10.95
CA SER A 157 -21.50 13.14 11.55
C SER A 157 -20.26 12.30 11.20
N HIS A 158 -19.82 12.35 9.93
CA HIS A 158 -18.71 11.53 9.46
C HIS A 158 -17.36 11.94 10.12
N PRO A 159 -16.52 11.01 10.58
CA PRO A 159 -15.25 11.34 11.26
C PRO A 159 -14.29 12.23 10.45
N ALA A 160 -14.20 12.02 9.15
CA ALA A 160 -13.22 12.67 8.27
C ALA A 160 -13.76 13.85 7.49
N MET A 161 -15.06 13.86 7.15
CA MET A 161 -15.64 14.75 6.15
C MET A 161 -16.82 15.51 6.71
N ALA A 162 -17.07 16.67 6.13
CA ALA A 162 -18.21 17.51 6.46
C ALA A 162 -18.98 17.90 5.20
N VAL A 163 -20.28 17.97 5.31
CA VAL A 163 -21.23 18.27 4.23
C VAL A 163 -22.00 19.54 4.56
N ASN A 164 -21.94 20.54 3.67
CA ASN A 164 -22.77 21.74 3.76
C ASN A 164 -23.40 22.04 2.40
N LEU A 165 -24.63 21.60 2.22
CA LEU A 165 -25.33 21.73 0.96
C LEU A 165 -25.73 23.18 0.62
N ASP A 166 -25.59 24.14 1.53
CA ASP A 166 -25.71 25.57 1.23
C ASP A 166 -24.75 26.01 0.10
N ALA A 167 -23.59 25.36 0.02
CA ALA A 167 -22.61 25.62 -1.01
C ALA A 167 -22.73 24.69 -2.23
N CYS A 168 -23.76 23.87 -2.31
CA CYS A 168 -23.91 22.88 -3.39
C CYS A 168 -24.54 23.51 -4.64
N ILE A 169 -23.81 23.50 -5.75
CA ILE A 169 -24.29 23.95 -7.07
C ILE A 169 -24.83 22.79 -7.93
N GLN A 170 -25.03 21.62 -7.38
CA GLN A 170 -25.55 20.42 -8.06
C GLN A 170 -24.79 20.04 -9.34
N CYS A 171 -23.49 20.21 -9.35
CA CYS A 171 -22.61 19.94 -10.50
C CYS A 171 -22.41 18.46 -10.82
N ASN A 172 -22.88 17.54 -9.97
CA ASN A 172 -22.81 16.09 -10.13
C ASN A 172 -21.39 15.50 -10.02
N ARG A 173 -20.34 16.27 -9.72
CA ARG A 173 -18.97 15.75 -9.65
C ARG A 173 -18.77 14.73 -8.52
N CYS A 174 -19.33 14.98 -7.34
CA CYS A 174 -19.24 14.07 -6.19
C CYS A 174 -19.94 12.73 -6.45
N VAL A 175 -21.12 12.75 -7.10
CA VAL A 175 -21.86 11.54 -7.48
C VAL A 175 -21.04 10.70 -8.45
N ARG A 176 -20.47 11.33 -9.49
CA ARG A 176 -19.62 10.63 -10.47
C ARG A 176 -18.33 10.11 -9.85
N ALA A 177 -17.68 10.89 -9.00
CA ALA A 177 -16.50 10.43 -8.28
C ALA A 177 -16.79 9.17 -7.43
N CYS A 178 -17.96 9.13 -6.76
CA CYS A 178 -18.37 7.95 -6.01
C CYS A 178 -18.71 6.76 -6.90
N ARG A 179 -19.46 6.99 -8.00
CA ARG A 179 -20.00 5.94 -8.87
C ARG A 179 -19.07 5.47 -9.97
N GLU A 180 -18.31 6.40 -10.60
CA GLU A 180 -17.51 6.12 -11.78
C GLU A 180 -16.04 5.86 -11.41
N GLU A 181 -15.47 6.62 -10.45
CA GLU A 181 -14.08 6.44 -10.04
C GLU A 181 -13.92 5.34 -8.98
N GLN A 182 -14.66 5.44 -7.88
CA GLN A 182 -14.51 4.53 -6.75
C GLN A 182 -15.44 3.30 -6.83
N VAL A 183 -16.54 3.40 -7.59
CA VAL A 183 -17.54 2.35 -7.74
C VAL A 183 -18.11 1.88 -6.39
N ASN A 184 -18.51 2.84 -5.55
CA ASN A 184 -19.10 2.58 -4.24
C ASN A 184 -20.60 2.88 -4.20
N ASP A 185 -21.11 3.77 -5.08
CA ASP A 185 -22.54 4.10 -5.27
C ASP A 185 -23.28 4.67 -4.05
N VAL A 186 -22.55 5.25 -3.08
CA VAL A 186 -23.11 5.82 -1.85
C VAL A 186 -23.85 7.14 -2.11
N ILE A 187 -23.33 7.98 -3.03
CA ILE A 187 -23.85 9.32 -3.27
C ILE A 187 -24.83 9.32 -4.43
N GLY A 188 -26.01 9.89 -4.19
CA GLY A 188 -27.06 10.03 -5.16
C GLY A 188 -27.77 11.38 -5.12
N TYR A 189 -28.87 11.50 -5.88
CA TYR A 189 -29.81 12.59 -5.81
C TYR A 189 -31.13 12.11 -5.26
N ALA A 190 -31.72 12.89 -4.35
CA ALA A 190 -33.11 12.79 -3.96
C ALA A 190 -33.89 14.00 -4.47
N MET A 191 -35.20 13.85 -4.60
CA MET A 191 -36.14 14.87 -5.03
C MET A 191 -35.91 15.36 -6.48
N ARG A 192 -36.51 16.46 -6.87
CA ARG A 192 -36.37 17.07 -8.20
C ARG A 192 -36.69 18.56 -8.17
N GLY A 193 -36.29 19.28 -9.23
CA GLY A 193 -36.45 20.71 -9.34
C GLY A 193 -35.68 21.45 -8.24
N GLU A 194 -36.30 22.47 -7.66
CA GLU A 194 -35.71 23.30 -6.60
C GLU A 194 -35.40 22.50 -5.32
N ASN A 195 -36.14 21.42 -5.06
CA ASN A 195 -35.93 20.54 -3.91
C ASN A 195 -34.87 19.46 -4.13
N SER A 196 -34.25 19.40 -5.30
CA SER A 196 -33.22 18.42 -5.60
C SER A 196 -32.03 18.61 -4.66
N LYS A 197 -31.60 17.54 -4.01
CA LYS A 197 -30.45 17.55 -3.11
C LYS A 197 -29.56 16.31 -3.28
N ILE A 198 -28.31 16.44 -2.92
CA ILE A 198 -27.39 15.31 -2.77
C ILE A 198 -27.76 14.55 -1.51
N VAL A 199 -27.78 13.22 -1.58
CA VAL A 199 -28.05 12.31 -0.47
C VAL A 199 -26.99 11.22 -0.40
N PHE A 200 -26.83 10.64 0.79
CA PHE A 200 -26.00 9.47 1.05
C PHE A 200 -26.94 8.29 1.34
N ASP A 201 -26.74 7.17 0.65
CA ASP A 201 -27.63 6.01 0.67
C ASP A 201 -29.12 6.38 0.59
N LEU A 202 -29.90 6.15 1.63
CA LEU A 202 -31.35 6.46 1.67
C LEU A 202 -31.68 7.83 2.31
N ASP A 203 -30.80 8.81 2.21
CA ASP A 203 -30.80 10.11 2.86
C ASP A 203 -30.35 10.07 4.32
N ASP A 204 -29.45 9.14 4.61
CA ASP A 204 -28.83 9.01 5.91
C ASP A 204 -27.79 10.12 6.15
N PRO A 205 -27.47 10.46 7.42
CA PRO A 205 -26.27 11.22 7.73
C PRO A 205 -25.04 10.54 7.14
N MET A 206 -24.07 11.33 6.65
CA MET A 206 -22.89 10.73 5.99
C MET A 206 -22.12 9.77 6.89
N GLY A 207 -22.12 10.01 8.21
CA GLY A 207 -21.45 9.15 9.19
C GLY A 207 -22.13 7.80 9.41
N ASP A 208 -23.42 7.69 9.10
CA ASP A 208 -24.22 6.47 9.26
C ASP A 208 -24.39 5.72 7.92
N SER A 209 -23.86 6.28 6.83
CA SER A 209 -23.95 5.71 5.48
C SER A 209 -22.88 4.61 5.25
N THR A 210 -23.04 3.85 4.16
CA THR A 210 -22.05 2.84 3.72
C THR A 210 -20.79 3.45 3.11
N CYS A 211 -20.45 4.69 3.48
CA CYS A 211 -19.29 5.41 2.97
C CYS A 211 -17.97 4.79 3.44
N VAL A 212 -17.09 4.45 2.50
CA VAL A 212 -15.75 3.91 2.79
C VAL A 212 -14.68 4.99 3.03
N ALA A 213 -15.10 6.23 3.27
CA ALA A 213 -14.23 7.37 3.59
C ALA A 213 -13.09 7.64 2.58
N CYS A 214 -13.24 7.31 1.30
CA CYS A 214 -12.19 7.53 0.29
C CYS A 214 -11.90 9.01 -0.01
N GLY A 215 -12.89 9.91 0.23
CA GLY A 215 -12.76 11.36 0.04
C GLY A 215 -12.71 11.84 -1.43
N GLU A 216 -13.01 10.99 -2.43
CA GLU A 216 -13.02 11.41 -3.82
C GLU A 216 -14.10 12.46 -4.11
N CYS A 217 -15.23 12.35 -3.43
CA CYS A 217 -16.30 13.36 -3.48
C CYS A 217 -15.82 14.74 -2.98
N VAL A 218 -14.98 14.75 -1.97
CA VAL A 218 -14.36 15.96 -1.41
C VAL A 218 -13.39 16.58 -2.42
N GLN A 219 -12.47 15.80 -2.97
CA GLN A 219 -11.52 16.27 -3.99
C GLN A 219 -12.24 16.69 -5.29
N ALA A 220 -13.39 16.10 -5.57
CA ALA A 220 -14.19 16.44 -6.75
C ALA A 220 -15.04 17.72 -6.56
N CYS A 221 -15.36 18.13 -5.33
CA CYS A 221 -16.27 19.22 -5.08
C CYS A 221 -15.68 20.60 -5.46
N PRO A 222 -16.29 21.34 -6.42
CA PRO A 222 -15.73 22.63 -6.89
C PRO A 222 -16.08 23.80 -5.97
N THR A 223 -16.92 23.60 -4.97
CA THR A 223 -17.42 24.67 -4.11
C THR A 223 -17.12 24.43 -2.62
N GLY A 224 -16.55 23.26 -2.24
CA GLY A 224 -16.32 22.86 -0.86
C GLY A 224 -17.60 22.60 -0.05
N ALA A 225 -18.73 22.31 -0.74
CA ALA A 225 -19.92 21.75 -0.08
C ALA A 225 -19.58 20.42 0.63
N LEU A 226 -18.61 19.70 0.12
CA LEU A 226 -17.97 18.55 0.75
C LEU A 226 -16.50 18.92 0.99
N MET A 227 -16.00 18.76 2.21
CA MET A 227 -14.62 19.09 2.53
C MET A 227 -14.07 18.24 3.67
N PRO A 228 -12.74 18.09 3.78
CA PRO A 228 -12.13 17.47 4.95
C PRO A 228 -12.42 18.30 6.20
N LYS A 229 -12.77 17.66 7.31
CA LYS A 229 -12.99 18.38 8.59
C LYS A 229 -11.78 19.21 9.02
N THR A 230 -10.58 18.73 8.78
CA THR A 230 -9.32 19.41 9.08
C THR A 230 -9.11 20.73 8.31
N ARG A 231 -9.91 20.96 7.26
CA ARG A 231 -9.87 22.17 6.44
C ARG A 231 -10.98 23.18 6.76
N ILE A 232 -11.88 22.86 7.68
CA ILE A 232 -12.93 23.79 8.12
C ILE A 232 -12.27 25.01 8.78
N GLY A 233 -12.59 26.20 8.30
CA GLY A 233 -12.01 27.47 8.81
C GLY A 233 -10.56 27.74 8.39
N SER A 234 -9.88 26.80 7.73
CA SER A 234 -8.48 26.96 7.33
C SER A 234 -8.32 26.69 5.83
N GLN A 235 -8.13 27.77 5.06
CA GLN A 235 -8.31 27.67 3.62
C GLN A 235 -7.07 27.83 2.79
N GLN A 236 -6.16 28.70 3.21
CA GLN A 236 -4.88 28.86 2.55
C GLN A 236 -3.87 27.89 3.17
N VAL A 237 -3.15 27.21 2.33
CA VAL A 237 -2.01 26.38 2.71
C VAL A 237 -0.74 27.15 2.40
N ASP A 238 0.30 26.96 3.22
CA ASP A 238 1.58 27.65 3.06
C ASP A 238 2.33 27.09 1.86
N ARG A 239 2.26 25.76 1.70
CA ARG A 239 2.90 25.05 0.59
C ARG A 239 2.20 23.75 0.25
N LYS A 240 2.40 23.32 -0.99
CA LYS A 240 2.00 22.00 -1.49
C LYS A 240 3.24 21.22 -1.86
N VAL A 241 3.33 19.99 -1.40
CA VAL A 241 4.51 19.13 -1.64
C VAL A 241 4.07 17.82 -2.26
N ASP A 242 4.58 17.56 -3.45
CA ASP A 242 4.34 16.32 -4.16
C ASP A 242 5.15 15.16 -3.57
N SER A 243 4.49 14.04 -3.35
CA SER A 243 5.09 12.87 -2.72
C SER A 243 4.38 11.58 -3.14
N VAL A 244 4.69 10.49 -2.45
CA VAL A 244 4.10 9.16 -2.63
C VAL A 244 3.39 8.74 -1.34
N CYS A 245 2.26 8.06 -1.47
CA CYS A 245 1.50 7.54 -0.33
C CYS A 245 2.34 6.51 0.46
N PRO A 246 2.48 6.65 1.80
CA PRO A 246 3.35 5.78 2.58
C PRO A 246 2.68 4.46 3.01
N PHE A 247 1.48 4.12 2.54
CA PHE A 247 0.77 2.96 3.07
C PHE A 247 0.98 1.70 2.24
N CYS A 248 0.29 1.53 1.12
CA CYS A 248 0.33 0.25 0.40
C CYS A 248 1.14 0.28 -0.90
N GLY A 249 1.41 -0.92 -1.41
CA GLY A 249 2.19 -1.13 -2.63
C GLY A 249 1.56 -0.64 -3.93
N VAL A 250 0.35 -0.07 -3.91
CA VAL A 250 -0.21 0.60 -5.11
C VAL A 250 0.65 1.79 -5.53
N GLY A 251 1.27 2.51 -4.56
CA GLY A 251 2.13 3.64 -4.89
C GLY A 251 1.38 4.86 -5.43
N CYS A 252 0.25 5.21 -4.81
CA CYS A 252 -0.52 6.39 -5.19
C CYS A 252 0.33 7.66 -5.07
N LEU A 253 0.39 8.47 -6.12
CA LEU A 253 0.98 9.80 -6.06
C LEU A 253 0.04 10.75 -5.32
N ILE A 254 0.60 11.54 -4.41
CA ILE A 254 -0.14 12.46 -3.53
C ILE A 254 0.49 13.84 -3.51
N THR A 255 -0.30 14.82 -3.08
CA THR A 255 0.18 16.16 -2.72
C THR A 255 -0.19 16.43 -1.27
N TYR A 256 0.80 16.69 -0.43
CA TYR A 256 0.61 17.18 0.94
C TYR A 256 0.28 18.67 0.91
N ASN A 257 -0.80 19.04 1.56
CA ASN A 257 -1.16 20.44 1.82
C ASN A 257 -0.69 20.78 3.23
N VAL A 258 0.30 21.65 3.33
CA VAL A 258 0.96 22.01 4.60
C VAL A 258 0.57 23.42 5.01
N LYS A 259 0.23 23.59 6.28
CA LYS A 259 0.00 24.87 6.93
C LYS A 259 0.58 24.83 8.35
N ASP A 260 1.31 25.88 8.74
CA ASP A 260 1.95 26.01 10.06
C ASP A 260 2.74 24.74 10.45
N GLU A 261 3.58 24.26 9.51
CA GLU A 261 4.37 23.03 9.65
C GLU A 261 3.55 21.75 9.98
N LYS A 262 2.25 21.73 9.63
CA LYS A 262 1.38 20.57 9.76
C LYS A 262 0.72 20.22 8.43
N ILE A 263 0.60 18.95 8.12
CA ILE A 263 -0.24 18.48 7.02
C ILE A 263 -1.69 18.64 7.45
N VAL A 264 -2.45 19.44 6.71
CA VAL A 264 -3.87 19.71 6.99
C VAL A 264 -4.79 18.93 6.06
N SER A 265 -4.32 18.49 4.91
CA SER A 265 -5.04 17.58 4.01
C SER A 265 -4.10 16.96 3.00
N VAL A 266 -4.57 15.90 2.35
CA VAL A 266 -3.85 15.21 1.28
C VAL A 266 -4.76 15.11 0.06
N ASP A 267 -4.23 15.53 -1.10
CA ASP A 267 -4.90 15.37 -2.38
C ASP A 267 -4.25 14.24 -3.19
N GLY A 268 -5.07 13.49 -3.94
CA GLY A 268 -4.56 12.57 -4.94
C GLY A 268 -4.01 13.37 -6.12
N ARG A 269 -2.76 13.10 -6.49
CA ARG A 269 -2.11 13.64 -7.68
C ARG A 269 -2.22 12.62 -8.81
N ASP A 270 -2.29 13.10 -10.05
CA ASP A 270 -2.29 12.21 -11.20
C ASP A 270 -0.99 11.41 -11.28
N GLY A 271 -1.15 10.11 -11.36
CA GLY A 271 -0.04 9.15 -11.43
C GLY A 271 -0.49 7.85 -12.07
N PRO A 272 0.43 7.09 -12.67
CA PRO A 272 0.09 5.91 -13.44
C PRO A 272 -0.74 4.86 -12.68
N ALA A 273 -0.47 4.71 -11.37
CA ALA A 273 -1.14 3.71 -10.56
C ALA A 273 -2.50 4.16 -10.01
N ASN A 274 -2.73 5.46 -9.82
CA ASN A 274 -3.91 5.95 -9.10
C ASN A 274 -4.78 6.95 -9.85
N HIS A 275 -4.31 7.61 -10.90
CA HIS A 275 -5.07 8.63 -11.65
C HIS A 275 -5.85 9.57 -10.69
N SER A 276 -5.13 10.20 -9.76
CA SER A 276 -5.65 11.09 -8.72
C SER A 276 -6.55 10.44 -7.65
N ARG A 277 -6.83 9.13 -7.71
CA ARG A 277 -7.65 8.42 -6.74
C ARG A 277 -6.87 8.13 -5.46
N LEU A 278 -7.56 8.21 -4.32
CA LEU A 278 -7.03 7.79 -3.02
C LEU A 278 -8.04 6.91 -2.28
N CYS A 279 -7.54 6.19 -1.29
CA CYS A 279 -8.36 5.51 -0.29
C CYS A 279 -8.35 6.27 1.04
N VAL A 280 -9.13 5.82 2.01
CA VAL A 280 -9.21 6.41 3.35
C VAL A 280 -7.83 6.61 3.99
N LYS A 281 -6.93 5.63 3.90
CA LYS A 281 -5.58 5.72 4.46
C LYS A 281 -4.74 6.82 3.81
N GLY A 282 -4.66 6.83 2.50
CA GLY A 282 -3.89 7.82 1.76
C GLY A 282 -4.43 9.24 1.91
N ARG A 283 -5.76 9.38 2.05
CA ARG A 283 -6.45 10.68 2.18
C ARG A 283 -6.41 11.25 3.60
N PHE A 284 -6.63 10.42 4.62
CA PHE A 284 -6.89 10.86 5.98
C PHE A 284 -5.93 10.30 7.03
N GLY A 285 -5.02 9.42 6.65
CA GLY A 285 -4.08 8.79 7.58
C GLY A 285 -2.78 9.57 7.81
N PHE A 286 -2.70 10.84 7.48
CA PHE A 286 -1.46 11.64 7.48
C PHE A 286 -1.03 12.14 8.87
N ASP A 287 -1.96 12.28 9.81
CA ASP A 287 -1.75 12.96 11.08
C ASP A 287 -0.98 12.13 12.12
N TYR A 288 -0.70 10.84 11.82
CA TYR A 288 0.27 10.08 12.62
C TYR A 288 1.63 10.79 12.72
N ALA A 289 2.01 11.57 11.70
CA ALA A 289 3.26 12.32 11.70
C ALA A 289 3.31 13.39 12.81
N HIS A 290 2.16 13.89 13.22
CA HIS A 290 2.00 14.92 14.26
C HIS A 290 1.56 14.35 15.61
N HIS A 291 1.47 13.02 15.74
CA HIS A 291 0.94 12.40 16.97
C HIS A 291 1.86 12.68 18.15
N PRO A 292 1.31 13.01 19.36
CA PRO A 292 2.12 13.37 20.54
C PRO A 292 3.09 12.28 21.02
N GLN A 293 2.83 11.03 20.67
CA GLN A 293 3.71 9.90 21.00
C GLN A 293 4.91 9.73 20.05
N ARG A 294 5.15 10.67 19.12
CA ARG A 294 6.35 10.64 18.27
C ARG A 294 7.60 10.69 19.14
N LEU A 295 8.55 9.81 18.82
CA LEU A 295 9.87 9.83 19.47
C LEU A 295 10.65 11.04 18.96
N THR A 296 11.19 11.81 19.91
CA THR A 296 11.89 13.07 19.63
C THR A 296 13.35 13.07 20.08
N LYS A 297 13.75 12.12 20.93
CA LYS A 297 15.11 11.96 21.43
C LYS A 297 15.51 10.50 21.51
N PRO A 298 16.80 10.17 21.38
CA PRO A 298 17.29 8.83 21.66
C PRO A 298 16.97 8.41 23.10
N LEU A 299 16.62 7.14 23.27
CA LEU A 299 16.28 6.56 24.56
C LEU A 299 17.22 5.39 24.87
N ILE A 300 17.66 5.29 26.11
CA ILE A 300 18.46 4.18 26.62
C ILE A 300 17.71 3.55 27.79
N ARG A 301 17.61 2.23 27.81
CA ARG A 301 17.01 1.47 28.90
C ARG A 301 17.75 1.74 30.20
N LYS A 302 17.03 1.99 31.29
CA LYS A 302 17.59 2.23 32.62
C LYS A 302 18.27 0.96 33.14
N PRO A 303 19.44 1.08 33.81
CA PRO A 303 20.11 -0.06 34.41
C PRO A 303 19.21 -0.84 35.35
N GLY A 304 19.21 -2.16 35.25
CA GLY A 304 18.43 -3.05 36.10
C GLY A 304 16.95 -3.20 35.76
N VAL A 305 16.42 -2.47 34.78
CA VAL A 305 15.04 -2.65 34.28
C VAL A 305 15.00 -3.80 33.29
N PRO A 306 14.28 -4.90 33.55
CA PRO A 306 14.21 -6.05 32.69
C PRO A 306 13.49 -5.73 31.38
N LYS A 307 13.75 -6.54 30.34
CA LYS A 307 12.99 -6.55 29.10
C LYS A 307 11.75 -7.44 29.29
N ASP A 308 10.77 -6.91 30.02
CA ASP A 308 9.53 -7.64 30.30
C ASP A 308 8.58 -7.54 29.09
N PHE A 309 8.09 -8.71 28.67
CA PHE A 309 7.13 -8.84 27.55
C PHE A 309 5.78 -9.44 28.01
N SER A 310 5.63 -9.73 29.31
CA SER A 310 4.40 -10.27 29.90
C SER A 310 3.25 -9.28 29.88
N ASP A 311 3.57 -7.99 30.02
CA ASP A 311 2.64 -6.89 29.89
C ASP A 311 2.89 -6.19 28.53
N ALA A 312 1.86 -6.19 27.66
CA ALA A 312 1.95 -5.42 26.43
C ALA A 312 2.24 -3.94 26.78
N PRO A 313 3.25 -3.32 26.18
CA PRO A 313 3.61 -1.95 26.52
C PRO A 313 2.43 -1.03 26.22
N ARG A 314 2.09 -0.19 27.16
CA ARG A 314 1.10 0.85 26.95
C ARG A 314 1.73 2.00 26.16
N PRO A 315 1.19 2.39 25.03
CA PRO A 315 1.72 3.51 24.27
C PRO A 315 1.88 4.76 25.11
N GLY A 316 3.08 5.32 25.12
CA GLY A 316 3.43 6.52 25.86
C GLY A 316 4.05 6.32 27.26
N ASP A 317 4.01 5.12 27.83
CA ASP A 317 4.46 4.84 29.22
C ASP A 317 5.91 4.34 29.30
N TRP A 318 6.82 4.90 28.51
CA TRP A 318 8.20 4.44 28.45
C TRP A 318 9.11 5.04 29.54
N HIS A 319 8.68 6.09 30.25
CA HIS A 319 9.51 6.84 31.17
C HIS A 319 10.04 6.00 32.34
N ASP A 320 9.32 4.96 32.77
CA ASP A 320 9.76 4.08 33.86
C ASP A 320 10.91 3.17 33.43
N ALA A 321 10.91 2.72 32.15
CA ALA A 321 11.89 1.79 31.61
C ALA A 321 13.08 2.48 30.94
N PHE A 322 12.91 3.66 30.37
CA PHE A 322 13.92 4.35 29.59
C PHE A 322 14.25 5.74 30.17
N ARG A 323 15.42 6.24 29.78
CA ARG A 323 15.81 7.63 29.94
C ARG A 323 16.19 8.24 28.60
N GLU A 324 16.00 9.53 28.45
CA GLU A 324 16.54 10.28 27.33
C GLU A 324 18.08 10.27 27.33
N ALA A 325 18.68 10.30 26.14
CA ALA A 325 20.11 10.35 25.92
C ALA A 325 20.46 11.29 24.77
N SER A 326 21.71 11.71 24.70
CA SER A 326 22.22 12.38 23.53
C SER A 326 22.46 11.39 22.38
N TRP A 327 22.49 11.88 21.16
CA TRP A 327 22.85 11.08 19.98
C TRP A 327 24.24 10.45 20.13
N GLU A 328 25.21 11.21 20.65
CA GLU A 328 26.56 10.69 20.81
C GLU A 328 26.61 9.50 21.80
N GLU A 329 25.94 9.62 22.93
CA GLU A 329 25.84 8.54 23.92
C GLU A 329 25.13 7.32 23.33
N ALA A 330 23.97 7.51 22.69
CA ALA A 330 23.17 6.42 22.13
C ALA A 330 23.90 5.68 21.01
N LEU A 331 24.54 6.43 20.09
CA LEU A 331 25.31 5.84 18.99
C LEU A 331 26.59 5.14 19.45
N ALA A 332 27.30 5.71 20.44
CA ALA A 332 28.48 5.07 21.04
C ALA A 332 28.13 3.75 21.72
N LEU A 333 27.00 3.73 22.46
CA LEU A 333 26.49 2.50 23.10
C LEU A 333 26.06 1.47 22.07
N THR A 334 25.27 1.89 21.07
CA THR A 334 24.81 1.05 19.95
C THR A 334 25.97 0.37 19.24
N ALA A 335 26.86 1.16 18.67
CA ALA A 335 27.95 0.65 17.84
C ALA A 335 28.98 -0.10 18.69
N GLY A 336 29.29 0.38 19.90
CA GLY A 336 30.24 -0.26 20.81
C GLY A 336 29.81 -1.65 21.26
N LYS A 337 28.52 -1.82 21.59
CA LYS A 337 27.98 -3.13 22.01
C LYS A 337 27.86 -4.10 20.83
N LEU A 338 27.34 -3.65 19.69
CA LEU A 338 27.26 -4.51 18.49
C LEU A 338 28.66 -4.95 18.05
N LYS A 339 29.63 -4.02 17.98
CA LYS A 339 31.02 -4.33 17.69
C LYS A 339 31.62 -5.32 18.69
N GLY A 340 31.40 -5.10 19.98
CA GLY A 340 31.89 -5.97 21.04
C GLY A 340 31.36 -7.41 20.91
N LEU A 341 30.08 -7.57 20.62
CA LEU A 341 29.46 -8.88 20.38
C LEU A 341 30.06 -9.57 19.14
N ARG A 342 30.19 -8.81 18.02
CA ARG A 342 30.85 -9.33 16.82
C ARG A 342 32.27 -9.81 17.08
N ASP A 343 33.07 -8.98 17.72
CA ASP A 343 34.49 -9.25 17.94
C ASP A 343 34.73 -10.39 18.94
N THR A 344 33.79 -10.60 19.89
CA THR A 344 33.86 -11.67 20.91
C THR A 344 33.29 -13.01 20.42
N HIS A 345 32.13 -12.98 19.73
CA HIS A 345 31.38 -14.20 19.39
C HIS A 345 31.36 -14.49 17.89
N GLY A 346 31.99 -13.64 17.09
CA GLY A 346 32.06 -13.78 15.64
C GLY A 346 30.93 -13.07 14.91
N LYS A 347 31.11 -12.86 13.62
CA LYS A 347 30.22 -12.09 12.74
C LYS A 347 28.77 -12.60 12.69
N LYS A 348 28.54 -13.89 12.91
CA LYS A 348 27.20 -14.51 12.88
C LYS A 348 26.41 -14.32 14.17
N ALA A 349 27.00 -13.74 15.22
CA ALA A 349 26.29 -13.37 16.44
C ALA A 349 25.37 -12.15 16.31
N LEU A 350 25.40 -11.48 15.16
CA LEU A 350 24.59 -10.30 14.88
C LEU A 350 23.60 -10.54 13.76
N ALA A 351 22.44 -9.85 13.84
CA ALA A 351 21.45 -9.81 12.78
C ALA A 351 20.90 -8.39 12.61
N GLY A 352 20.42 -8.11 11.39
CA GLY A 352 19.68 -6.90 11.06
C GLY A 352 18.29 -7.24 10.53
N PHE A 353 17.30 -6.44 10.95
CA PHE A 353 15.95 -6.54 10.43
C PHE A 353 15.50 -5.17 9.92
N GLY A 354 15.39 -5.03 8.59
CA GLY A 354 15.03 -3.78 7.94
C GLY A 354 13.57 -3.73 7.52
N SER A 355 13.16 -2.60 6.98
CA SER A 355 11.75 -2.29 6.74
C SER A 355 11.41 -2.07 5.27
N ALA A 356 10.26 -2.57 4.86
CA ALA A 356 9.59 -2.17 3.62
C ALA A 356 8.79 -0.86 3.75
N LYS A 357 8.90 -0.15 4.87
CA LYS A 357 8.38 1.21 5.08
C LYS A 357 9.43 2.28 4.84
N GLY A 358 10.69 1.90 4.84
CA GLY A 358 11.81 2.76 4.46
C GLY A 358 11.87 3.01 2.95
N SER A 359 12.78 3.88 2.53
CA SER A 359 13.09 4.12 1.13
C SER A 359 13.96 2.99 0.54
N ASN A 360 14.12 2.99 -0.77
CA ASN A 360 15.05 2.10 -1.46
C ASN A 360 16.50 2.32 -0.97
N GLU A 361 16.87 3.57 -0.78
CA GLU A 361 18.19 3.98 -0.31
C GLU A 361 18.46 3.50 1.12
N GLU A 362 17.45 3.59 1.98
CA GLU A 362 17.53 3.09 3.36
C GLU A 362 17.67 1.57 3.40
N ALA A 363 16.90 0.86 2.60
CA ALA A 363 16.97 -0.59 2.46
C ALA A 363 18.35 -1.02 1.93
N TYR A 364 18.86 -0.33 0.90
CA TYR A 364 20.16 -0.58 0.31
C TYR A 364 21.28 -0.35 1.32
N LEU A 365 21.28 0.78 2.01
CA LEU A 365 22.36 1.13 2.94
C LEU A 365 22.34 0.25 4.20
N PHE A 366 21.15 -0.12 4.68
CA PHE A 366 20.99 -1.01 5.82
C PHE A 366 21.54 -2.41 5.56
N GLN A 367 21.19 -3.03 4.43
CA GLN A 367 21.74 -4.34 4.08
C GLN A 367 23.24 -4.29 3.83
N LYS A 368 23.76 -3.19 3.25
CA LYS A 368 25.18 -2.95 3.07
C LYS A 368 25.89 -2.88 4.43
N LEU A 369 25.33 -2.19 5.42
CA LEU A 369 25.87 -2.16 6.80
C LEU A 369 25.98 -3.56 7.41
N VAL A 370 24.92 -4.37 7.32
CA VAL A 370 24.94 -5.72 7.89
C VAL A 370 26.01 -6.60 7.22
N ARG A 371 26.13 -6.52 5.90
CA ARG A 371 27.11 -7.32 5.15
C ARG A 371 28.55 -6.86 5.36
N THR A 372 28.80 -5.57 5.40
CA THR A 372 30.14 -5.00 5.49
C THR A 372 30.57 -4.66 6.93
N GLY A 373 29.65 -4.22 7.77
CA GLY A 373 29.90 -3.86 9.17
C GLY A 373 29.74 -5.02 10.14
N PHE A 374 28.65 -5.79 10.06
CA PHE A 374 28.49 -7.01 10.86
C PHE A 374 29.30 -8.17 10.27
N GLY A 375 29.46 -8.21 8.96
CA GLY A 375 30.18 -9.24 8.22
C GLY A 375 29.35 -10.49 7.97
N SER A 376 28.05 -10.40 7.98
CA SER A 376 27.11 -11.52 7.87
C SER A 376 25.97 -11.20 6.91
N ASN A 377 25.40 -12.23 6.28
CA ASN A 377 24.16 -12.14 5.52
C ASN A 377 22.89 -12.31 6.39
N ASN A 378 22.98 -12.24 7.71
CA ASN A 378 21.84 -12.27 8.63
C ASN A 378 21.07 -10.96 8.57
N VAL A 379 20.49 -10.67 7.42
CA VAL A 379 19.68 -9.48 7.15
C VAL A 379 18.42 -9.89 6.40
N ASP A 380 17.26 -9.54 6.92
CA ASP A 380 15.98 -9.82 6.28
C ASP A 380 15.00 -8.67 6.55
N HIS A 381 13.81 -8.76 6.00
CA HIS A 381 12.75 -7.76 6.20
C HIS A 381 11.35 -8.37 6.09
N CYS A 382 10.31 -7.55 6.27
CA CYS A 382 8.93 -8.01 6.32
C CYS A 382 8.43 -8.76 5.06
N THR A 383 9.12 -8.71 3.92
CA THR A 383 8.80 -9.54 2.75
C THR A 383 8.84 -11.02 3.11
N ARG A 384 9.71 -11.41 4.08
CA ARG A 384 9.77 -12.78 4.60
C ARG A 384 8.44 -13.23 5.19
N LEU A 385 7.73 -12.36 5.84
CA LEU A 385 6.41 -12.61 6.42
C LEU A 385 5.25 -12.33 5.42
N CYS A 386 5.57 -11.88 4.20
CA CYS A 386 4.59 -11.36 3.24
C CYS A 386 4.51 -12.20 1.97
N HIS A 387 5.46 -12.07 1.05
CA HIS A 387 5.45 -12.68 -0.28
C HIS A 387 6.67 -13.59 -0.57
N ALA A 388 7.39 -14.03 0.45
CA ALA A 388 8.60 -14.81 0.22
C ALA A 388 8.35 -16.09 -0.58
N SER A 389 7.26 -16.81 -0.32
CA SER A 389 6.85 -17.98 -1.10
C SER A 389 6.51 -17.63 -2.55
N SER A 390 5.78 -16.53 -2.76
CA SER A 390 5.49 -16.03 -4.12
C SER A 390 6.76 -15.65 -4.87
N VAL A 391 7.71 -14.98 -4.21
CA VAL A 391 9.00 -14.60 -4.80
C VAL A 391 9.83 -15.84 -5.14
N ALA A 392 9.84 -16.84 -4.25
CA ALA A 392 10.55 -18.10 -4.50
C ALA A 392 10.00 -18.80 -5.76
N ALA A 393 8.69 -18.96 -5.85
CA ALA A 393 8.03 -19.57 -7.02
C ALA A 393 8.24 -18.78 -8.32
N LEU A 394 8.16 -17.44 -8.24
CA LEU A 394 8.36 -16.58 -9.41
C LEU A 394 9.81 -16.61 -9.92
N LEU A 395 10.80 -16.56 -9.02
CA LEU A 395 12.22 -16.69 -9.42
C LEU A 395 12.50 -18.06 -10.04
N GLU A 396 11.91 -19.12 -9.49
CA GLU A 396 12.06 -20.48 -10.03
C GLU A 396 11.35 -20.64 -11.38
N GLY A 397 10.10 -20.15 -11.48
CA GLY A 397 9.25 -20.36 -12.65
C GLY A 397 9.50 -19.40 -13.80
N VAL A 398 9.56 -18.09 -13.53
CA VAL A 398 9.67 -17.03 -14.57
C VAL A 398 10.97 -16.23 -14.49
N GLY A 399 11.88 -16.57 -13.58
CA GLY A 399 13.18 -15.91 -13.45
C GLY A 399 13.14 -14.50 -12.87
N SER A 400 12.01 -14.02 -12.38
CA SER A 400 11.83 -12.67 -11.84
C SER A 400 11.00 -12.69 -10.58
N GLY A 401 11.42 -11.97 -9.54
CA GLY A 401 10.67 -11.83 -8.30
C GLY A 401 9.55 -10.77 -8.34
N ALA A 402 9.37 -10.08 -9.48
CA ALA A 402 8.43 -8.99 -9.64
C ALA A 402 7.19 -9.39 -10.47
N VAL A 403 6.19 -8.51 -10.51
CA VAL A 403 4.97 -8.68 -11.32
C VAL A 403 5.27 -8.65 -12.82
N SER A 404 4.42 -9.31 -13.63
CA SER A 404 4.59 -9.30 -15.08
C SER A 404 4.00 -8.08 -15.78
N ASN A 405 3.05 -7.38 -15.14
CA ASN A 405 2.34 -6.21 -15.67
C ASN A 405 1.83 -5.31 -14.55
N GLN A 406 1.27 -4.17 -14.89
CA GLN A 406 0.74 -3.20 -13.93
C GLN A 406 -0.70 -3.53 -13.52
N VAL A 407 -1.16 -3.05 -12.35
CA VAL A 407 -2.54 -3.26 -11.89
C VAL A 407 -3.57 -2.66 -12.84
N ASN A 408 -3.31 -1.48 -13.38
CA ASN A 408 -4.23 -0.82 -14.32
C ASN A 408 -4.42 -1.61 -15.63
N ASP A 409 -3.53 -2.52 -15.96
CA ASP A 409 -3.63 -3.40 -17.13
C ASP A 409 -4.88 -4.33 -17.08
N VAL A 410 -5.53 -4.47 -15.93
CA VAL A 410 -6.85 -5.12 -15.82
C VAL A 410 -7.92 -4.44 -16.70
N GLU A 411 -7.67 -3.21 -17.17
CA GLU A 411 -8.56 -2.55 -18.15
C GLU A 411 -8.64 -3.28 -19.48
N HIS A 412 -7.59 -4.01 -19.83
CA HIS A 412 -7.50 -4.81 -21.05
C HIS A 412 -7.86 -6.29 -20.81
N ALA A 413 -8.09 -6.69 -19.57
CA ALA A 413 -8.46 -8.06 -19.24
C ALA A 413 -9.94 -8.34 -19.52
N GLU A 414 -10.23 -9.51 -20.10
CA GLU A 414 -11.59 -10.08 -20.16
C GLU A 414 -11.90 -10.88 -18.88
N MET A 415 -10.86 -11.37 -18.19
CA MET A 415 -10.99 -12.13 -16.96
C MET A 415 -9.96 -11.67 -15.90
N ILE A 416 -10.43 -11.50 -14.68
CA ILE A 416 -9.64 -11.08 -13.53
C ILE A 416 -9.83 -12.14 -12.44
N PHE A 417 -8.78 -12.92 -12.17
CA PHE A 417 -8.80 -13.96 -11.15
C PHE A 417 -8.16 -13.43 -9.86
N VAL A 418 -8.98 -13.09 -8.87
CA VAL A 418 -8.55 -12.58 -7.56
C VAL A 418 -8.57 -13.74 -6.57
N ILE A 419 -7.40 -14.12 -6.05
CA ILE A 419 -7.29 -15.26 -5.13
C ILE A 419 -6.52 -14.91 -3.86
N GLY A 420 -7.01 -15.38 -2.71
CA GLY A 420 -6.38 -15.19 -1.41
C GLY A 420 -6.10 -13.72 -1.08
N SER A 421 -6.97 -12.80 -1.53
CA SER A 421 -6.80 -11.35 -1.39
C SER A 421 -8.12 -10.62 -1.20
N ASN A 422 -8.11 -9.61 -0.34
CA ASN A 422 -9.18 -8.62 -0.23
C ASN A 422 -8.67 -7.26 -0.76
N PRO A 423 -8.69 -7.03 -2.09
CA PRO A 423 -8.14 -5.80 -2.65
C PRO A 423 -8.91 -4.55 -2.22
N THR A 424 -10.20 -4.64 -1.90
CA THR A 424 -11.02 -3.51 -1.43
C THR A 424 -10.53 -2.96 -0.09
N ALA A 425 -10.02 -3.82 0.80
CA ALA A 425 -9.41 -3.42 2.07
C ALA A 425 -7.89 -3.17 1.97
N ASN A 426 -7.18 -4.05 1.25
CA ASN A 426 -5.70 -4.06 1.24
C ASN A 426 -5.10 -3.09 0.22
N HIS A 427 -5.73 -2.96 -0.96
CA HIS A 427 -5.28 -2.17 -2.11
C HIS A 427 -6.46 -1.43 -2.74
N PRO A 428 -7.17 -0.54 -1.98
CA PRO A 428 -8.47 -0.04 -2.41
C PRO A 428 -8.47 0.66 -3.76
N VAL A 429 -7.40 1.39 -4.09
CA VAL A 429 -7.27 2.06 -5.39
C VAL A 429 -7.06 1.02 -6.52
N ALA A 430 -6.28 -0.04 -6.29
CA ALA A 430 -6.20 -1.15 -7.25
C ALA A 430 -7.57 -1.81 -7.48
N ALA A 431 -8.36 -1.97 -6.42
CA ALA A 431 -9.73 -2.48 -6.54
C ALA A 431 -10.63 -1.59 -7.41
N THR A 432 -10.40 -0.28 -7.48
CA THR A 432 -11.18 0.60 -8.37
C THR A 432 -10.99 0.26 -9.85
N TRP A 433 -9.77 -0.10 -10.24
CA TRP A 433 -9.48 -0.58 -11.59
C TRP A 433 -10.23 -1.87 -11.91
N MET A 434 -10.20 -2.84 -10.99
CA MET A 434 -10.92 -4.12 -11.14
C MET A 434 -12.44 -3.91 -11.22
N LYS A 435 -13.02 -3.10 -10.32
CA LYS A 435 -14.45 -2.77 -10.31
C LYS A 435 -14.89 -2.07 -11.61
N ASN A 436 -14.08 -1.14 -12.09
CA ASN A 436 -14.35 -0.46 -13.37
C ASN A 436 -14.22 -1.41 -14.57
N ALA A 437 -13.25 -2.33 -14.56
CA ALA A 437 -13.15 -3.37 -15.59
C ALA A 437 -14.40 -4.27 -15.60
N ALA A 438 -14.90 -4.68 -14.43
CA ALA A 438 -16.13 -5.45 -14.31
C ALA A 438 -17.35 -4.69 -14.86
N LYS A 439 -17.47 -3.37 -14.61
CA LYS A 439 -18.52 -2.54 -15.22
C LYS A 439 -18.44 -2.51 -16.76
N ARG A 440 -17.26 -2.68 -17.34
CA ARG A 440 -17.06 -2.76 -18.78
C ARG A 440 -17.25 -4.18 -19.35
N GLY A 441 -17.54 -5.15 -18.50
CA GLY A 441 -17.84 -6.53 -18.89
C GLY A 441 -16.75 -7.56 -18.60
N ALA A 442 -15.63 -7.19 -17.99
CA ALA A 442 -14.64 -8.14 -17.53
C ALA A 442 -15.23 -9.06 -16.43
N LYS A 443 -14.91 -10.34 -16.50
CA LYS A 443 -15.36 -11.32 -15.49
C LYS A 443 -14.41 -11.35 -14.31
N ILE A 444 -14.86 -10.97 -13.13
CA ILE A 444 -14.09 -11.18 -11.90
C ILE A 444 -14.43 -12.56 -11.32
N VAL A 445 -13.43 -13.37 -11.05
CA VAL A 445 -13.55 -14.54 -10.19
C VAL A 445 -12.88 -14.21 -8.86
N LEU A 446 -13.64 -14.29 -7.77
CA LEU A 446 -13.12 -14.24 -6.41
C LEU A 446 -12.93 -15.65 -5.89
N ALA A 447 -11.70 -16.04 -5.59
CA ALA A 447 -11.36 -17.31 -4.95
C ALA A 447 -10.76 -17.04 -3.57
N ASP A 448 -11.54 -17.22 -2.52
CA ASP A 448 -11.13 -16.94 -1.14
C ASP A 448 -12.01 -17.76 -0.17
N PRO A 449 -11.49 -18.29 0.93
CA PRO A 449 -12.31 -18.90 1.97
C PRO A 449 -13.37 -17.94 2.54
N ARG A 450 -13.10 -16.63 2.53
CA ARG A 450 -14.05 -15.58 2.91
C ARG A 450 -14.61 -14.89 1.68
N VAL A 451 -15.91 -14.64 1.65
CA VAL A 451 -16.51 -13.75 0.64
C VAL A 451 -16.19 -12.31 1.01
N THR A 452 -15.25 -11.71 0.31
CA THR A 452 -14.81 -10.32 0.53
C THR A 452 -15.61 -9.34 -0.34
N ASP A 453 -15.53 -8.02 -0.07
CA ASP A 453 -16.37 -7.00 -0.74
C ASP A 453 -16.25 -6.96 -2.26
N ILE A 454 -15.11 -7.36 -2.83
CA ILE A 454 -14.98 -7.45 -4.28
C ILE A 454 -15.94 -8.49 -4.88
N GLY A 455 -16.42 -9.43 -4.08
CA GLY A 455 -17.43 -10.43 -4.46
C GLY A 455 -18.72 -9.81 -5.01
N ARG A 456 -19.09 -8.59 -4.60
CA ARG A 456 -20.24 -7.86 -5.17
C ARG A 456 -20.12 -7.60 -6.68
N HIS A 457 -18.91 -7.62 -7.19
CA HIS A 457 -18.58 -7.41 -8.61
C HIS A 457 -18.14 -8.69 -9.31
N ALA A 458 -18.08 -9.80 -8.58
CA ALA A 458 -17.62 -11.08 -9.12
C ALA A 458 -18.69 -11.74 -10.02
N TRP A 459 -18.23 -12.25 -11.17
CA TRP A 459 -19.00 -13.15 -12.00
C TRP A 459 -19.19 -14.51 -11.34
N ARG A 460 -18.14 -15.01 -10.64
CA ARG A 460 -18.16 -16.23 -9.82
C ARG A 460 -17.37 -16.00 -8.53
N THR A 461 -17.91 -16.52 -7.44
CA THR A 461 -17.20 -16.61 -6.16
C THR A 461 -16.93 -18.07 -5.87
N LEU A 462 -15.65 -18.42 -5.77
CA LEU A 462 -15.16 -19.73 -5.35
C LEU A 462 -14.81 -19.64 -3.87
N GLN A 463 -15.82 -19.83 -2.99
CA GLN A 463 -15.60 -19.89 -1.54
C GLN A 463 -15.09 -21.29 -1.18
N PHE A 464 -13.81 -21.52 -1.41
CA PHE A 464 -13.21 -22.83 -1.17
C PHE A 464 -12.86 -23.04 0.30
N LYS A 465 -12.75 -24.30 0.73
CA LYS A 465 -12.31 -24.63 2.08
C LYS A 465 -10.86 -24.17 2.29
N ALA A 466 -10.59 -23.49 3.39
CA ALA A 466 -9.22 -23.04 3.72
C ALA A 466 -8.23 -24.23 3.66
N ASP A 467 -6.99 -23.97 3.24
CA ASP A 467 -5.92 -24.97 3.07
C ASP A 467 -6.13 -25.97 1.90
N THR A 468 -6.99 -25.63 0.92
CA THR A 468 -7.25 -26.50 -0.25
C THR A 468 -6.92 -25.81 -1.58
N ASP A 469 -6.03 -24.83 -1.55
CA ASP A 469 -5.62 -24.01 -2.69
C ASP A 469 -5.06 -24.87 -3.84
N VAL A 470 -4.08 -25.75 -3.55
CA VAL A 470 -3.45 -26.63 -4.55
C VAL A 470 -4.49 -27.56 -5.15
N ALA A 471 -5.43 -28.11 -4.35
CA ALA A 471 -6.48 -28.99 -4.87
C ALA A 471 -7.36 -28.25 -5.89
N MET A 472 -7.81 -27.05 -5.57
CA MET A 472 -8.65 -26.24 -6.45
C MET A 472 -7.88 -25.80 -7.70
N LEU A 473 -6.66 -25.33 -7.55
CA LEU A 473 -5.86 -24.80 -8.67
C LEU A 473 -5.44 -25.92 -9.63
N ASN A 474 -4.98 -27.06 -9.12
CA ASN A 474 -4.67 -28.24 -9.95
C ASN A 474 -5.93 -28.77 -10.67
N ALA A 475 -7.12 -28.68 -10.05
CA ALA A 475 -8.36 -29.03 -10.72
C ALA A 475 -8.68 -28.11 -11.92
N LEU A 476 -8.38 -26.82 -11.81
CA LEU A 476 -8.50 -25.87 -12.95
C LEU A 476 -7.50 -26.24 -14.05
N ILE A 477 -6.23 -26.51 -13.70
CA ILE A 477 -5.20 -26.92 -14.66
C ILE A 477 -5.56 -28.24 -15.34
N HIS A 478 -6.04 -29.22 -14.56
CA HIS A 478 -6.54 -30.50 -15.10
C HIS A 478 -7.65 -30.25 -16.12
N ALA A 479 -8.65 -29.44 -15.78
CA ALA A 479 -9.76 -29.14 -16.69
C ALA A 479 -9.30 -28.49 -18.00
N VAL A 480 -8.32 -27.56 -17.93
CA VAL A 480 -7.71 -26.95 -19.13
C VAL A 480 -7.06 -28.01 -20.02
N ILE A 481 -6.33 -28.96 -19.43
CA ILE A 481 -5.64 -30.02 -20.18
C ILE A 481 -6.64 -31.06 -20.72
N ASP A 482 -7.56 -31.53 -19.88
CA ASP A 482 -8.55 -32.58 -20.22
C ASP A 482 -9.50 -32.15 -21.35
N GLU A 483 -9.87 -30.87 -21.36
CA GLU A 483 -10.76 -30.29 -22.39
C GLU A 483 -10.03 -29.74 -23.63
N GLY A 484 -8.71 -29.92 -23.72
CA GLY A 484 -7.92 -29.50 -24.87
C GLY A 484 -7.83 -28.00 -25.04
N LEU A 485 -7.83 -27.24 -23.94
CA LEU A 485 -7.80 -25.78 -23.90
C LEU A 485 -6.37 -25.21 -23.70
N VAL A 486 -5.36 -26.08 -23.75
CA VAL A 486 -3.95 -25.70 -23.64
C VAL A 486 -3.56 -24.85 -24.85
N ASP A 487 -2.86 -23.74 -24.63
CA ASP A 487 -2.16 -23.02 -25.69
C ASP A 487 -0.89 -23.82 -26.09
N GLU A 488 -1.08 -24.80 -26.96
CA GLU A 488 -0.04 -25.75 -27.39
C GLU A 488 1.17 -25.03 -28.03
N ALA A 489 0.93 -23.90 -28.70
CA ALA A 489 2.01 -23.13 -29.33
C ALA A 489 2.87 -22.44 -28.25
N PHE A 490 2.21 -21.79 -27.31
CA PHE A 490 2.90 -21.12 -26.20
C PHE A 490 3.67 -22.12 -25.34
N VAL A 491 3.04 -23.22 -24.97
CA VAL A 491 3.68 -24.25 -24.12
C VAL A 491 4.89 -24.85 -24.83
N ARG A 492 4.78 -25.25 -26.10
CA ARG A 492 5.90 -25.80 -26.89
C ARG A 492 7.08 -24.86 -26.99
N ASP A 493 6.80 -23.57 -27.23
CA ASP A 493 7.84 -22.58 -27.55
C ASP A 493 8.39 -21.86 -26.30
N ARG A 494 7.59 -21.76 -25.24
CA ARG A 494 7.87 -20.88 -24.11
C ARG A 494 7.81 -21.53 -22.71
N ALA A 495 7.54 -22.84 -22.62
CA ALA A 495 7.50 -23.56 -21.35
C ALA A 495 8.43 -24.77 -21.35
N SER A 496 8.99 -25.08 -20.21
CA SER A 496 9.77 -26.28 -19.93
C SER A 496 9.04 -27.15 -18.90
N ASN A 497 9.22 -28.46 -18.96
CA ASN A 497 8.69 -29.44 -17.99
C ASN A 497 7.17 -29.65 -18.02
N PHE A 498 6.49 -29.35 -19.12
CA PHE A 498 5.03 -29.49 -19.24
C PHE A 498 4.54 -30.95 -19.03
N GLU A 499 5.28 -31.95 -19.53
CA GLU A 499 4.90 -33.35 -19.39
C GLU A 499 4.85 -33.81 -17.91
N ALA A 500 5.76 -33.33 -17.06
CA ALA A 500 5.73 -33.61 -15.64
C ALA A 500 4.50 -32.97 -14.95
N LEU A 501 4.15 -31.73 -15.34
CA LEU A 501 2.92 -31.09 -14.87
C LEU A 501 1.68 -31.86 -15.31
N ARG A 502 1.60 -32.26 -16.58
CA ARG A 502 0.49 -33.01 -17.14
C ARG A 502 0.28 -34.36 -16.43
N GLU A 503 1.39 -35.05 -16.14
CA GLU A 503 1.34 -36.32 -15.38
C GLU A 503 0.86 -36.09 -13.93
N ASN A 504 1.40 -35.06 -13.26
CA ASN A 504 1.03 -34.74 -11.88
C ASN A 504 -0.47 -34.45 -11.76
N VAL A 505 -1.03 -33.59 -12.64
CA VAL A 505 -2.43 -33.16 -12.49
C VAL A 505 -3.47 -34.23 -12.93
N LYS A 506 -3.07 -35.35 -13.44
CA LYS A 506 -4.01 -36.47 -13.81
C LYS A 506 -4.90 -36.89 -12.64
N GLY A 507 -4.36 -36.83 -11.41
CA GLY A 507 -5.09 -37.20 -10.19
C GLY A 507 -6.03 -36.12 -9.66
N TYR A 508 -6.02 -34.92 -10.26
CA TYR A 508 -6.70 -33.75 -9.74
C TYR A 508 -7.91 -33.33 -10.57
N SER A 509 -8.71 -34.31 -11.07
CA SER A 509 -9.93 -33.96 -11.80
C SER A 509 -10.85 -33.06 -10.96
N PRO A 510 -11.62 -32.16 -11.57
CA PRO A 510 -12.63 -31.35 -10.86
C PRO A 510 -13.58 -32.22 -10.01
N GLU A 511 -13.95 -33.38 -10.50
CA GLU A 511 -14.84 -34.32 -9.79
C GLU A 511 -14.17 -34.92 -8.54
N ALA A 512 -12.87 -35.22 -8.61
CA ALA A 512 -12.11 -35.72 -7.47
C ALA A 512 -11.82 -34.61 -6.44
N MET A 513 -11.63 -33.39 -6.88
CA MET A 513 -11.26 -32.26 -6.01
C MET A 513 -12.45 -31.51 -5.42
N ALA A 514 -13.62 -31.55 -6.05
CA ALA A 514 -14.83 -30.90 -5.55
C ALA A 514 -15.16 -31.22 -4.09
N PRO A 515 -15.15 -32.47 -3.59
CA PRO A 515 -15.38 -32.76 -2.17
C PRO A 515 -14.26 -32.23 -1.25
N ILE A 516 -13.04 -32.08 -1.76
CA ILE A 516 -11.88 -31.58 -1.01
C ILE A 516 -11.98 -30.06 -0.86
N CYS A 517 -12.05 -29.34 -1.97
CA CYS A 517 -12.07 -27.88 -1.96
C CYS A 517 -13.45 -27.27 -1.69
N GLY A 518 -14.52 -28.04 -1.83
CA GLY A 518 -15.90 -27.59 -1.58
C GLY A 518 -16.53 -26.81 -2.75
N ILE A 519 -15.86 -26.76 -3.91
CA ILE A 519 -16.38 -26.10 -5.12
C ILE A 519 -16.94 -27.15 -6.07
N PRO A 520 -18.17 -26.98 -6.61
CA PRO A 520 -18.74 -27.93 -7.55
C PRO A 520 -17.85 -28.12 -8.81
N ALA A 521 -17.70 -29.35 -9.25
CA ALA A 521 -16.84 -29.72 -10.39
C ALA A 521 -17.18 -28.91 -11.65
N GLU A 522 -18.47 -28.75 -11.97
CA GLU A 522 -18.89 -27.95 -13.15
C GLU A 522 -18.51 -26.49 -13.01
N THR A 523 -18.54 -25.90 -11.80
CA THR A 523 -18.07 -24.53 -11.57
C THR A 523 -16.56 -24.41 -11.83
N LEU A 524 -15.77 -25.41 -11.40
CA LEU A 524 -14.33 -25.45 -11.69
C LEU A 524 -14.08 -25.52 -13.20
N ARG A 525 -14.80 -26.40 -13.92
CA ARG A 525 -14.71 -26.49 -15.39
C ARG A 525 -15.13 -25.20 -16.08
N GLU A 526 -16.22 -24.58 -15.65
CA GLU A 526 -16.70 -23.30 -16.19
C GLU A 526 -15.65 -22.19 -16.05
N VAL A 527 -15.02 -22.09 -14.87
CA VAL A 527 -13.98 -21.10 -14.62
C VAL A 527 -12.72 -21.41 -15.44
N ALA A 528 -12.31 -22.67 -15.54
CA ALA A 528 -11.17 -23.10 -16.35
C ALA A 528 -11.36 -22.73 -17.83
N ARG A 529 -12.54 -23.03 -18.40
CA ARG A 529 -12.89 -22.68 -19.78
C ARG A 529 -12.86 -21.16 -20.00
N ALA A 530 -13.48 -20.40 -19.08
CA ALA A 530 -13.53 -18.95 -19.20
C ALA A 530 -12.14 -18.32 -19.09
N PHE A 531 -11.27 -18.89 -18.24
CA PHE A 531 -9.89 -18.42 -18.10
C PHE A 531 -9.05 -18.72 -19.36
N ALA A 532 -9.12 -19.96 -19.86
CA ALA A 532 -8.32 -20.38 -21.01
C ALA A 532 -8.74 -19.70 -22.33
N THR A 533 -10.04 -19.38 -22.48
CA THR A 533 -10.57 -18.78 -23.71
C THR A 533 -10.61 -17.26 -23.72
N ALA A 534 -10.27 -16.60 -22.59
CA ALA A 534 -10.18 -15.15 -22.51
C ALA A 534 -9.05 -14.63 -23.41
N LYS A 535 -9.25 -13.51 -24.09
CA LYS A 535 -8.17 -12.83 -24.84
C LYS A 535 -7.06 -12.34 -23.92
N GLY A 536 -7.44 -11.91 -22.72
CA GLY A 536 -6.54 -11.54 -21.64
C GLY A 536 -7.11 -11.99 -20.29
N ALA A 537 -6.34 -12.75 -19.53
CA ALA A 537 -6.67 -13.17 -18.17
C ALA A 537 -5.53 -12.82 -17.22
N MET A 538 -5.85 -12.09 -16.16
CA MET A 538 -4.87 -11.62 -15.17
C MET A 538 -5.14 -12.24 -13.80
N VAL A 539 -4.11 -12.81 -13.20
CA VAL A 539 -4.18 -13.38 -11.85
C VAL A 539 -3.60 -12.38 -10.84
N LEU A 540 -4.41 -11.99 -9.87
CA LEU A 540 -3.99 -11.11 -8.77
C LEU A 540 -4.17 -11.83 -7.44
N TRP A 541 -3.10 -11.94 -6.66
CA TRP A 541 -3.17 -12.67 -5.39
C TRP A 541 -2.52 -11.94 -4.23
N GLY A 542 -2.89 -12.37 -3.03
CA GLY A 542 -2.39 -11.80 -1.79
C GLY A 542 -1.83 -12.84 -0.83
N MET A 543 -1.91 -12.50 0.46
CA MET A 543 -1.33 -13.30 1.54
C MET A 543 -2.03 -14.64 1.75
N GLY A 544 -3.28 -14.78 1.33
CA GLY A 544 -4.00 -16.08 1.40
C GLY A 544 -3.35 -17.16 0.55
N ILE A 545 -2.59 -16.79 -0.49
CA ILE A 545 -1.77 -17.74 -1.27
C ILE A 545 -0.42 -17.97 -0.61
N SER A 546 0.22 -16.90 -0.14
CA SER A 546 1.64 -16.94 0.24
C SER A 546 1.88 -17.46 1.66
N GLN A 547 1.00 -17.14 2.62
CA GLN A 547 1.22 -17.36 4.06
C GLN A 547 0.73 -18.73 4.53
N HIS A 548 1.17 -19.79 3.83
CA HIS A 548 0.95 -21.19 4.12
C HIS A 548 2.26 -21.97 4.09
N VAL A 549 2.33 -23.11 4.76
CA VAL A 549 3.47 -24.05 4.67
C VAL A 549 3.68 -24.58 3.24
N HIS A 550 2.68 -24.47 2.38
CA HIS A 550 2.70 -24.79 0.95
C HIS A 550 2.52 -23.55 0.05
N GLY A 551 2.85 -22.36 0.57
CA GLY A 551 2.65 -21.09 -0.16
C GLY A 551 3.44 -20.99 -1.46
N THR A 552 4.61 -21.62 -1.54
CA THR A 552 5.38 -21.72 -2.79
C THR A 552 4.64 -22.58 -3.82
N ASP A 553 4.08 -23.70 -3.40
CA ASP A 553 3.30 -24.61 -4.28
C ASP A 553 2.01 -23.95 -4.77
N ASN A 554 1.32 -23.18 -3.92
CA ASN A 554 0.17 -22.38 -4.33
C ASN A 554 0.54 -21.44 -5.49
N ALA A 555 1.66 -20.73 -5.37
CA ALA A 555 2.13 -19.81 -6.41
C ALA A 555 2.60 -20.55 -7.67
N ARG A 556 3.24 -21.73 -7.55
CA ARG A 556 3.58 -22.62 -8.68
C ARG A 556 2.36 -23.00 -9.50
N CYS A 557 1.23 -23.35 -8.82
CA CYS A 557 -0.04 -23.64 -9.51
C CYS A 557 -0.57 -22.42 -10.29
N LEU A 558 -0.44 -21.20 -9.75
CA LEU A 558 -0.85 -19.97 -10.47
C LEU A 558 0.03 -19.74 -11.70
N ILE A 559 1.34 -19.92 -11.59
CA ILE A 559 2.29 -19.83 -12.71
C ILE A 559 1.93 -20.88 -13.76
N ALA A 560 1.64 -22.11 -13.35
CA ALA A 560 1.25 -23.19 -14.25
C ALA A 560 -0.04 -22.87 -15.01
N LEU A 561 -1.11 -22.41 -14.31
CA LEU A 561 -2.40 -22.05 -14.92
C LEU A 561 -2.23 -20.96 -15.99
N VAL A 562 -1.49 -19.91 -15.68
CA VAL A 562 -1.22 -18.78 -16.60
C VAL A 562 -0.40 -19.26 -17.81
N THR A 563 0.59 -20.13 -17.59
CA THR A 563 1.49 -20.63 -18.63
C THR A 563 0.76 -21.59 -19.60
N VAL A 564 0.02 -22.56 -19.10
CA VAL A 564 -0.67 -23.55 -19.97
C VAL A 564 -1.77 -22.92 -20.84
N THR A 565 -2.23 -21.72 -20.44
CA THR A 565 -3.26 -20.96 -21.18
C THR A 565 -2.69 -19.78 -21.98
N GLY A 566 -1.36 -19.57 -22.00
CA GLY A 566 -0.72 -18.47 -22.72
C GLY A 566 -1.13 -17.09 -22.21
N GLN A 567 -1.48 -16.96 -20.91
CA GLN A 567 -1.99 -15.72 -20.33
C GLN A 567 -0.89 -14.90 -19.64
N ILE A 568 0.23 -14.67 -20.34
CA ILE A 568 1.37 -13.87 -19.89
C ILE A 568 2.11 -13.23 -21.07
N GLY A 569 2.76 -12.11 -20.85
CA GLY A 569 3.54 -11.39 -21.87
C GLY A 569 2.70 -10.64 -22.89
N LYS A 570 1.45 -10.35 -22.59
CA LYS A 570 0.54 -9.57 -23.45
C LYS A 570 -0.37 -8.66 -22.58
N PRO A 571 -0.93 -7.58 -23.14
CA PRO A 571 -1.83 -6.70 -22.39
C PRO A 571 -3.03 -7.44 -21.80
N GLY A 572 -3.42 -7.08 -20.58
CA GLY A 572 -4.54 -7.68 -19.87
C GLY A 572 -4.31 -9.10 -19.37
N SER A 573 -3.06 -9.58 -19.38
CA SER A 573 -2.71 -10.94 -18.95
C SER A 573 -1.47 -10.94 -18.08
N GLY A 574 -1.41 -11.81 -17.08
CA GLY A 574 -0.20 -11.99 -16.31
C GLY A 574 -0.36 -12.38 -14.86
N LEU A 575 0.76 -12.32 -14.17
CA LEU A 575 0.96 -12.70 -12.77
C LEU A 575 1.18 -11.46 -11.93
N HIS A 576 0.30 -11.21 -10.95
CA HIS A 576 0.35 -9.99 -10.15
C HIS A 576 0.20 -10.25 -8.65
N PRO A 577 1.28 -10.60 -7.93
CA PRO A 577 1.28 -10.57 -6.46
C PRO A 577 1.10 -9.14 -5.95
N LEU A 578 0.00 -8.87 -5.27
CA LEU A 578 -0.33 -7.57 -4.70
C LEU A 578 0.55 -7.28 -3.47
N ARG A 579 1.64 -6.54 -3.65
CA ARG A 579 2.59 -6.23 -2.58
C ARG A 579 1.96 -5.41 -1.47
N GLY A 580 2.30 -5.74 -0.23
CA GLY A 580 1.70 -5.15 0.96
C GLY A 580 2.08 -3.69 1.18
N GLN A 581 3.26 -3.42 1.73
CA GLN A 581 3.74 -2.08 2.06
C GLN A 581 4.17 -1.30 0.80
N ASN A 582 4.33 0.00 0.97
CA ASN A 582 4.67 0.93 -0.12
C ASN A 582 6.02 0.62 -0.79
N ASN A 583 6.95 -0.03 -0.10
CA ASN A 583 8.29 -0.36 -0.61
C ASN A 583 8.68 -1.84 -0.46
N VAL A 584 7.73 -2.76 -0.37
CA VAL A 584 8.04 -4.21 -0.31
C VAL A 584 8.83 -4.67 -1.53
N GLN A 585 8.46 -4.18 -2.71
CA GLN A 585 9.18 -4.49 -3.94
C GLN A 585 10.60 -3.93 -3.89
N GLY A 586 10.72 -2.62 -3.61
CA GLY A 586 12.00 -1.93 -3.65
C GLY A 586 12.99 -2.37 -2.56
N ALA A 587 12.51 -2.68 -1.36
CA ALA A 587 13.37 -3.22 -0.30
C ALA A 587 13.96 -4.59 -0.69
N SER A 588 13.16 -5.43 -1.36
CA SER A 588 13.64 -6.70 -1.91
C SER A 588 14.62 -6.49 -3.07
N ASP A 589 14.29 -5.57 -3.99
CA ASP A 589 15.14 -5.20 -5.13
C ASP A 589 16.50 -4.66 -4.67
N ALA A 590 16.51 -3.88 -3.58
CA ALA A 590 17.71 -3.31 -2.97
C ALA A 590 18.57 -4.34 -2.19
N GLY A 591 18.17 -5.61 -2.14
CA GLY A 591 18.96 -6.71 -1.55
C GLY A 591 18.77 -6.91 -0.06
N LEU A 592 17.68 -6.41 0.53
CA LEU A 592 17.36 -6.60 1.95
C LEU A 592 16.82 -8.03 2.22
N ILE A 593 17.51 -9.03 1.70
CA ILE A 593 17.16 -10.46 1.73
C ILE A 593 18.41 -11.29 2.04
N PRO A 594 18.35 -12.29 2.95
CA PRO A 594 19.56 -12.98 3.43
C PRO A 594 20.31 -13.79 2.36
N MET A 595 19.64 -14.22 1.29
CA MET A 595 20.24 -15.02 0.21
C MET A 595 20.55 -14.22 -1.05
N MET A 596 20.22 -12.93 -1.09
CA MET A 596 20.33 -12.11 -2.31
C MET A 596 21.03 -10.78 -2.05
N PHE A 597 21.91 -10.39 -2.95
CA PHE A 597 22.35 -9.02 -3.16
C PHE A 597 21.28 -8.21 -3.93
N PRO A 598 21.46 -6.90 -4.14
CA PRO A 598 20.58 -6.09 -4.99
C PRO A 598 20.27 -6.75 -6.33
N ASN A 599 19.04 -6.53 -6.83
CA ASN A 599 18.52 -7.14 -8.06
C ASN A 599 18.44 -8.69 -8.01
N TYR A 600 18.11 -9.26 -6.86
CA TYR A 600 17.94 -10.72 -6.66
C TYR A 600 19.15 -11.57 -7.07
N GLN A 601 20.34 -11.00 -7.02
CA GLN A 601 21.60 -11.68 -7.32
C GLN A 601 22.02 -12.56 -6.14
N ARG A 602 22.20 -13.86 -6.33
CA ARG A 602 22.48 -14.81 -5.25
C ARG A 602 23.83 -14.57 -4.61
N VAL A 603 23.89 -14.56 -3.26
CA VAL A 603 25.13 -14.37 -2.49
C VAL A 603 26.12 -15.53 -2.66
N ASP A 604 25.62 -16.73 -2.96
CA ASP A 604 26.40 -17.96 -3.16
C ASP A 604 26.83 -18.19 -4.63
N ASN A 605 26.52 -17.25 -5.53
CA ASN A 605 27.06 -17.28 -6.88
C ASN A 605 28.47 -16.68 -6.89
N PRO A 606 29.52 -17.43 -7.26
CA PRO A 606 30.91 -16.95 -7.13
C PRO A 606 31.22 -15.68 -7.94
N GLY A 607 30.64 -15.54 -9.14
CA GLY A 607 30.84 -14.36 -9.99
C GLY A 607 30.19 -13.10 -9.43
N VAL A 608 28.95 -13.24 -8.98
CA VAL A 608 28.19 -12.16 -8.33
C VAL A 608 28.87 -11.76 -7.01
N HIS A 609 29.23 -12.73 -6.21
CA HIS A 609 29.91 -12.50 -4.94
C HIS A 609 31.20 -11.70 -5.12
N ALA A 610 32.08 -12.12 -6.02
CA ALA A 610 33.33 -11.42 -6.34
C ALA A 610 33.09 -10.01 -6.88
N TRP A 611 32.00 -9.80 -7.66
CA TRP A 611 31.63 -8.48 -8.14
C TRP A 611 31.27 -7.54 -6.99
N PHE A 612 30.44 -7.98 -6.02
CA PHE A 612 30.05 -7.16 -4.87
C PHE A 612 31.20 -6.92 -3.89
N GLU A 613 32.11 -7.90 -3.68
CA GLU A 613 33.34 -7.69 -2.91
C GLU A 613 34.19 -6.56 -3.51
N ASN A 614 34.36 -6.56 -4.82
CA ASN A 614 35.06 -5.47 -5.52
C ASN A 614 34.31 -4.15 -5.47
N PHE A 615 33.00 -4.18 -5.66
CA PHE A 615 32.15 -2.98 -5.69
C PHE A 615 32.11 -2.27 -4.34
N TRP A 616 32.01 -3.02 -3.25
CA TRP A 616 32.04 -2.46 -1.89
C TRP A 616 33.43 -2.43 -1.24
N GLY A 617 34.43 -3.02 -1.86
CA GLY A 617 35.82 -3.03 -1.39
C GLY A 617 36.03 -3.82 -0.09
N MET A 618 35.24 -4.86 0.15
CA MET A 618 35.19 -5.62 1.38
C MET A 618 34.98 -7.13 1.10
N PRO A 619 35.63 -8.03 1.83
CA PRO A 619 35.28 -9.45 1.79
C PRO A 619 33.87 -9.64 2.38
N LEU A 620 33.05 -10.48 1.77
CA LEU A 620 31.66 -10.71 2.14
C LEU A 620 31.46 -12.16 2.63
N ASP A 621 30.29 -12.45 3.22
CA ASP A 621 29.89 -13.82 3.55
C ASP A 621 29.28 -14.48 2.29
N GLU A 622 29.84 -15.62 1.88
CA GLU A 622 29.43 -16.36 0.69
C GLU A 622 28.19 -17.26 0.92
N LYS A 623 27.72 -17.36 2.15
CA LYS A 623 26.59 -18.23 2.50
C LYS A 623 25.34 -17.39 2.80
N PRO A 624 24.15 -17.87 2.41
CA PRO A 624 22.90 -17.26 2.86
C PRO A 624 22.82 -17.12 4.38
N GLY A 625 22.24 -15.99 4.82
CA GLY A 625 21.95 -15.73 6.22
C GLY A 625 20.65 -16.40 6.68
N TYR A 626 20.33 -16.24 7.97
CA TYR A 626 19.07 -16.68 8.55
C TYR A 626 17.92 -15.74 8.17
N THR A 627 16.73 -16.32 7.98
CA THR A 627 15.48 -15.58 7.80
C THR A 627 14.90 -15.10 9.13
N VAL A 628 13.93 -14.19 9.11
CA VAL A 628 13.34 -13.55 10.32
C VAL A 628 13.01 -14.58 11.40
N VAL A 629 12.20 -15.60 11.08
CA VAL A 629 11.79 -16.63 12.07
C VAL A 629 12.98 -17.47 12.54
N GLU A 630 13.90 -17.80 11.63
CA GLU A 630 15.12 -18.53 11.98
C GLU A 630 16.03 -17.69 12.92
N ILE A 631 16.07 -16.35 12.72
CA ILE A 631 16.79 -15.43 13.63
C ILE A 631 16.21 -15.50 15.04
N MET A 632 14.88 -15.51 15.19
CA MET A 632 14.22 -15.63 16.51
C MET A 632 14.57 -16.98 17.18
N HIS A 633 14.55 -18.08 16.43
CA HIS A 633 15.00 -19.38 16.97
C HIS A 633 16.47 -19.36 17.36
N LYS A 634 17.35 -18.73 16.58
CA LYS A 634 18.78 -18.59 16.87
C LYS A 634 19.07 -17.68 18.06
N ALA A 635 18.23 -16.69 18.35
CA ALA A 635 18.35 -15.88 19.56
C ALA A 635 18.14 -16.69 20.84
N LEU A 636 17.25 -17.68 20.79
CA LEU A 636 16.98 -18.60 21.93
C LEU A 636 17.87 -19.87 21.95
N ALA A 637 18.81 -20.01 21.01
CA ALA A 637 19.74 -21.13 21.01
C ALA A 637 20.61 -21.13 22.27
N PRO A 638 21.08 -22.30 22.70
CA PRO A 638 22.00 -22.39 23.87
C PRO A 638 23.29 -21.62 23.62
N ASP A 639 23.96 -21.17 24.70
CA ASP A 639 25.19 -20.37 24.61
C ASP A 639 26.35 -21.11 23.91
N SER A 640 26.29 -22.44 23.88
CA SER A 640 27.24 -23.29 23.19
C SER A 640 27.05 -23.33 21.65
N ASP A 641 25.93 -22.81 21.13
CA ASP A 641 25.74 -22.73 19.68
C ASP A 641 26.57 -21.57 19.10
N PRO A 642 27.54 -21.84 18.21
CA PRO A 642 28.39 -20.83 17.60
C PRO A 642 27.63 -19.88 16.67
N HIS A 643 26.37 -20.18 16.37
CA HIS A 643 25.48 -19.41 15.51
C HIS A 643 24.35 -18.74 16.29
N LYS A 644 24.42 -18.71 17.64
CA LYS A 644 23.47 -17.97 18.46
C LYS A 644 23.50 -16.48 18.11
N ILE A 645 22.31 -15.90 17.85
CA ILE A 645 22.17 -14.46 17.69
C ILE A 645 22.12 -13.82 19.07
N ARG A 646 23.03 -12.88 19.32
CA ARG A 646 23.20 -12.18 20.61
C ARG A 646 22.89 -10.70 20.53
N GLY A 647 23.06 -10.09 19.35
CA GLY A 647 22.75 -8.70 19.11
C GLY A 647 21.94 -8.50 17.84
N MET A 648 21.04 -7.53 17.88
CA MET A 648 20.16 -7.23 16.75
C MET A 648 19.95 -5.73 16.58
N TYR A 649 19.93 -5.28 15.31
CA TYR A 649 19.53 -3.93 14.93
C TYR A 649 18.28 -4.02 14.06
N ILE A 650 17.20 -3.39 14.52
CA ILE A 650 15.89 -3.37 13.86
C ILE A 650 15.57 -1.93 13.41
N MET A 651 15.22 -1.76 12.15
CA MET A 651 14.87 -0.48 11.55
C MET A 651 13.43 -0.49 11.05
N GLY A 652 12.55 0.25 11.73
CA GLY A 652 11.17 0.51 11.30
C GLY A 652 10.28 -0.74 11.15
N GLU A 653 10.56 -1.77 11.94
CA GLU A 653 9.82 -3.03 11.97
C GLU A 653 9.36 -3.38 13.39
N ASN A 654 8.26 -4.13 13.47
CA ASN A 654 7.63 -4.46 14.76
C ASN A 654 7.43 -5.98 14.94
N PRO A 655 8.53 -6.79 14.98
CA PRO A 655 8.43 -8.25 15.11
C PRO A 655 7.72 -8.69 16.40
N ALA A 656 7.73 -7.90 17.48
CA ALA A 656 6.94 -8.17 18.69
C ALA A 656 5.41 -8.09 18.47
N MET A 657 4.96 -7.77 17.24
CA MET A 657 3.57 -7.80 16.78
C MET A 657 3.39 -8.60 15.45
N SER A 658 4.38 -8.57 14.57
CA SER A 658 4.25 -9.14 13.23
C SER A 658 4.65 -10.60 13.12
N ASP A 659 5.52 -11.09 13.98
CA ASP A 659 6.03 -12.46 13.91
C ASP A 659 5.00 -13.49 14.38
N PRO A 660 5.06 -14.72 13.86
CA PRO A 660 4.18 -15.80 14.32
C PRO A 660 4.60 -16.28 15.71
N ASP A 661 3.71 -16.96 16.42
CA ASP A 661 3.95 -17.41 17.80
C ASP A 661 4.59 -16.27 18.62
N LEU A 662 3.80 -15.22 18.81
CA LEU A 662 4.29 -13.94 19.31
C LEU A 662 4.96 -14.03 20.68
N ASN A 663 4.55 -15.01 21.52
CA ASN A 663 5.20 -15.26 22.82
C ASN A 663 6.65 -15.71 22.61
N HIS A 664 6.91 -16.60 21.66
CA HIS A 664 8.25 -17.04 21.30
C HIS A 664 9.10 -15.88 20.74
N ALA A 665 8.54 -15.09 19.82
CA ALA A 665 9.24 -13.97 19.22
C ALA A 665 9.59 -12.87 20.24
N ARG A 666 8.65 -12.51 21.13
CA ARG A 666 8.89 -11.55 22.23
C ARG A 666 9.96 -12.04 23.19
N HIS A 667 9.93 -13.33 23.54
CA HIS A 667 10.96 -13.95 24.38
C HIS A 667 12.34 -13.89 23.68
N ALA A 668 12.40 -14.21 22.40
CA ALA A 668 13.65 -14.12 21.61
C ALA A 668 14.24 -12.71 21.63
N LEU A 669 13.43 -11.69 21.39
CA LEU A 669 13.86 -10.28 21.43
C LEU A 669 14.32 -9.86 22.83
N ALA A 670 13.59 -10.27 23.87
CA ALA A 670 13.95 -9.98 25.27
C ALA A 670 15.26 -10.64 25.69
N SER A 671 15.59 -11.83 25.16
CA SER A 671 16.80 -12.59 25.49
C SER A 671 18.08 -12.04 24.87
N LEU A 672 17.98 -11.14 23.87
CA LEU A 672 19.15 -10.55 23.22
C LEU A 672 20.02 -9.76 24.21
N GLU A 673 21.35 -9.94 24.14
CA GLU A 673 22.31 -9.20 24.95
C GLU A 673 22.34 -7.70 24.58
N HIS A 674 22.06 -7.39 23.31
CA HIS A 674 21.88 -6.01 22.86
C HIS A 674 20.88 -5.91 21.71
N LEU A 675 19.81 -5.19 21.94
CA LEU A 675 18.77 -4.90 20.94
C LEU A 675 18.69 -3.39 20.71
N VAL A 676 18.89 -2.98 19.49
CA VAL A 676 18.73 -1.60 19.02
C VAL A 676 17.51 -1.51 18.13
N VAL A 677 16.62 -0.57 18.40
CA VAL A 677 15.43 -0.33 17.58
C VAL A 677 15.43 1.12 17.12
N GLN A 678 15.33 1.32 15.82
CA GLN A 678 15.16 2.61 15.17
C GLN A 678 13.71 2.70 14.68
N ASP A 679 12.94 3.63 15.24
CA ASP A 679 11.52 3.77 14.93
C ASP A 679 11.03 5.20 15.18
N ILE A 680 9.83 5.50 14.70
CA ILE A 680 9.15 6.79 14.93
C ILE A 680 8.27 6.80 16.19
N PHE A 681 7.95 5.64 16.73
CA PHE A 681 7.13 5.45 17.94
C PHE A 681 7.75 4.42 18.87
N MET A 682 7.34 4.48 20.15
CA MET A 682 7.58 3.40 21.09
C MET A 682 6.61 2.24 20.78
N THR A 683 7.05 1.34 19.91
CA THR A 683 6.33 0.12 19.54
C THR A 683 6.58 -1.00 20.54
N GLU A 684 5.86 -2.12 20.41
CA GLU A 684 6.05 -3.31 21.23
C GLU A 684 7.48 -3.86 21.11
N THR A 685 8.08 -3.74 19.94
CA THR A 685 9.50 -4.08 19.70
C THR A 685 10.44 -3.07 20.34
N ALA A 686 10.18 -1.78 20.18
CA ALA A 686 10.98 -0.72 20.80
C ALA A 686 10.96 -0.81 22.33
N TRP A 687 9.85 -1.27 22.92
CA TRP A 687 9.75 -1.53 24.35
C TRP A 687 10.77 -2.58 24.86
N LEU A 688 11.15 -3.55 24.03
CA LEU A 688 12.13 -4.59 24.39
C LEU A 688 13.58 -4.18 24.10
N ALA A 689 13.81 -3.00 23.53
CA ALA A 689 15.14 -2.54 23.14
C ALA A 689 16.00 -2.10 24.34
N ASP A 690 17.31 -2.13 24.15
CA ASP A 690 18.29 -1.49 25.04
C ASP A 690 18.50 -0.02 24.63
N VAL A 691 18.45 0.25 23.31
CA VAL A 691 18.54 1.60 22.75
C VAL A 691 17.44 1.80 21.72
N VAL A 692 16.73 2.92 21.81
CA VAL A 692 15.74 3.36 20.83
C VAL A 692 16.22 4.63 20.16
N LEU A 693 16.29 4.62 18.84
CA LEU A 693 16.78 5.72 18.01
C LEU A 693 15.61 6.36 17.25
N PRO A 694 15.29 7.64 17.50
CA PRO A 694 14.15 8.32 16.91
C PRO A 694 14.43 8.64 15.43
N ALA A 695 13.60 8.08 14.55
CA ALA A 695 13.70 8.25 13.10
C ALA A 695 12.66 9.23 12.56
N THR A 696 12.86 9.64 11.29
CA THR A 696 11.90 10.46 10.56
C THR A 696 10.77 9.63 9.97
N ALA A 697 9.56 10.20 10.01
CA ALA A 697 8.41 9.67 9.27
C ALA A 697 8.53 9.99 7.76
N TRP A 698 7.72 9.31 6.94
CA TRP A 698 7.77 9.50 5.48
C TRP A 698 7.61 10.96 5.01
N PRO A 699 6.67 11.77 5.56
CA PRO A 699 6.57 13.18 5.17
C PRO A 699 7.78 14.05 5.58
N GLU A 700 8.67 13.55 6.41
CA GLU A 700 9.81 14.29 6.99
C GLU A 700 11.12 13.99 6.26
N LYS A 701 11.08 13.24 5.15
CA LYS A 701 12.28 12.84 4.39
C LYS A 701 12.01 12.75 2.90
N THR A 702 13.08 12.83 2.12
CA THR A 702 13.09 12.56 0.68
C THR A 702 13.66 11.16 0.44
N GLY A 703 13.12 10.42 -0.53
CA GLY A 703 13.62 9.09 -0.90
C GLY A 703 12.78 8.45 -1.98
N THR A 704 13.26 7.33 -2.52
CA THR A 704 12.52 6.58 -3.53
C THR A 704 11.86 5.34 -2.94
N VAL A 705 10.77 4.90 -3.56
CA VAL A 705 10.12 3.61 -3.30
C VAL A 705 9.83 2.92 -4.63
N SER A 706 9.79 1.59 -4.62
CA SER A 706 9.32 0.81 -5.76
C SER A 706 7.99 0.16 -5.41
N ASN A 707 6.93 0.54 -6.15
CA ASN A 707 5.59 0.02 -5.91
C ASN A 707 5.39 -1.40 -6.47
N THR A 708 4.19 -1.97 -6.30
CA THR A 708 3.85 -3.31 -6.81
C THR A 708 3.99 -3.41 -8.33
N ASP A 709 3.77 -2.31 -9.06
CA ASP A 709 3.80 -2.22 -10.53
C ASP A 709 5.21 -2.04 -11.11
N ARG A 710 6.26 -2.24 -10.32
CA ARG A 710 7.66 -2.02 -10.73
C ARG A 710 7.95 -0.55 -11.09
N MET A 711 7.28 0.40 -10.45
CA MET A 711 7.56 1.81 -10.63
C MET A 711 8.47 2.30 -9.51
N VAL A 712 9.63 2.84 -9.86
CA VAL A 712 10.47 3.61 -8.94
C VAL A 712 9.87 5.01 -8.85
N GLN A 713 9.53 5.45 -7.64
CA GLN A 713 8.78 6.69 -7.40
C GLN A 713 9.50 7.55 -6.38
N LEU A 714 9.58 8.87 -6.63
CA LEU A 714 10.22 9.83 -5.73
C LEU A 714 9.21 10.48 -4.79
N GLY A 715 9.40 10.28 -3.49
CA GLY A 715 8.73 11.03 -2.43
C GLY A 715 9.59 12.19 -1.95
N LYS A 716 8.98 13.34 -1.67
CA LYS A 716 9.67 14.55 -1.22
C LYS A 716 9.29 14.92 0.21
N LYS A 717 10.25 15.46 0.94
CA LYS A 717 10.08 15.98 2.30
C LYS A 717 9.07 17.13 2.30
N ALA A 718 8.09 17.05 3.17
CA ALA A 718 7.05 18.06 3.37
C ALA A 718 7.14 18.73 4.75
N LEU A 719 7.73 18.10 5.74
CA LEU A 719 7.80 18.53 7.13
C LEU A 719 9.22 18.43 7.68
N ASP A 720 9.53 19.22 8.67
CA ASP A 720 10.72 19.02 9.48
C ASP A 720 10.53 17.88 10.49
N ALA A 721 11.65 17.23 10.85
CA ALA A 721 11.64 16.17 11.86
C ALA A 721 11.30 16.74 13.25
N PRO A 722 10.51 16.02 14.09
CA PRO A 722 10.18 16.49 15.41
C PRO A 722 11.37 16.36 16.38
N GLY A 723 11.66 17.40 17.14
CA GLY A 723 12.74 17.42 18.13
C GLY A 723 14.11 17.10 17.56
N ASP A 724 14.78 16.10 18.13
CA ASP A 724 16.12 15.66 17.71
C ASP A 724 16.08 14.44 16.78
N ALA A 725 14.92 14.01 16.28
CA ALA A 725 14.80 12.87 15.36
C ALA A 725 15.64 13.09 14.09
N LYS A 726 16.23 12.01 13.56
CA LYS A 726 17.16 12.05 12.42
C LYS A 726 16.67 11.16 11.27
N PRO A 727 17.04 11.50 10.02
CA PRO A 727 16.82 10.62 8.88
C PRO A 727 17.46 9.26 9.08
N ASP A 728 16.76 8.21 8.64
CA ASP A 728 17.23 6.83 8.77
C ASP A 728 18.61 6.64 8.13
N LEU A 729 18.87 7.19 6.96
CA LEU A 729 20.17 7.14 6.30
C LEU A 729 21.29 7.74 7.16
N TRP A 730 21.04 8.84 7.85
CA TRP A 730 22.01 9.44 8.76
C TRP A 730 22.35 8.50 9.93
N ILE A 731 21.32 7.89 10.53
CA ILE A 731 21.51 6.97 11.67
C ILE A 731 22.35 5.76 11.25
N ILE A 732 21.99 5.14 10.11
CA ILE A 732 22.74 3.99 9.56
C ILE A 732 24.21 4.34 9.34
N GLN A 733 24.50 5.52 8.73
CA GLN A 733 25.85 5.99 8.51
C GLN A 733 26.62 6.22 9.81
N GLN A 734 25.98 6.82 10.82
CA GLN A 734 26.62 7.06 12.12
C GLN A 734 26.97 5.77 12.85
N ILE A 735 26.12 4.75 12.75
CA ILE A 735 26.41 3.41 13.29
C ILE A 735 27.57 2.78 12.50
N ALA A 736 27.55 2.84 11.16
CA ALA A 736 28.59 2.31 10.30
C ALA A 736 29.96 2.89 10.62
N LYS A 737 30.06 4.22 10.72
CA LYS A 737 31.30 4.94 11.05
C LYS A 737 31.91 4.50 12.39
N ARG A 738 31.06 4.26 13.41
CA ARG A 738 31.51 3.87 14.74
C ARG A 738 31.78 2.38 14.89
N MET A 739 31.07 1.52 14.16
CA MET A 739 31.34 0.07 14.17
C MET A 739 32.64 -0.31 13.51
N GLY A 740 32.95 0.32 12.42
CA GLY A 740 34.06 -0.05 11.54
C GLY A 740 33.83 -1.39 10.81
N PRO A 741 34.67 -1.69 9.83
CA PRO A 741 34.56 -2.90 9.03
C PRO A 741 34.81 -4.16 9.86
N HIS A 742 34.16 -5.28 9.46
CA HIS A 742 34.38 -6.58 10.09
C HIS A 742 35.73 -7.24 9.72
N ALA A 743 36.37 -6.77 8.65
CA ALA A 743 37.64 -7.25 8.13
C ALA A 743 38.48 -6.08 7.58
N PRO A 744 39.82 -6.21 7.44
CA PRO A 744 40.65 -5.25 6.76
C PRO A 744 40.20 -5.03 5.32
N HIS A 745 40.48 -3.85 4.79
CA HIS A 745 40.18 -3.54 3.40
C HIS A 745 40.75 -4.58 2.44
N PHE A 746 39.89 -5.03 1.54
CA PHE A 746 40.26 -5.89 0.43
C PHE A 746 40.52 -4.98 -0.80
N VAL A 747 41.71 -4.95 -1.27
CA VAL A 747 42.04 -4.33 -2.56
C VAL A 747 42.23 -5.47 -3.55
N SER A 748 41.22 -5.71 -4.37
CA SER A 748 41.39 -6.63 -5.51
C SER A 748 42.43 -6.08 -6.46
N SER A 749 43.35 -6.92 -6.90
CA SER A 749 44.33 -6.58 -7.92
C SER A 749 43.76 -6.43 -9.34
N LEU A 750 42.49 -6.68 -9.52
CA LEU A 750 41.80 -6.58 -10.81
C LEU A 750 40.84 -5.36 -10.77
N PRO A 751 41.03 -4.33 -11.61
CA PRO A 751 40.02 -3.34 -11.83
C PRO A 751 38.81 -4.04 -12.51
N PRO A 752 37.58 -3.90 -12.03
CA PRO A 752 36.42 -4.40 -12.74
C PRO A 752 36.33 -3.65 -14.07
N GLU A 753 36.34 -4.37 -15.19
CA GLU A 753 35.99 -3.77 -16.48
C GLU A 753 34.56 -3.19 -16.38
N GLY A 754 34.45 -1.85 -16.49
CA GLY A 754 33.17 -1.14 -16.39
C GLY A 754 32.81 -0.59 -15.00
N ALA A 755 33.65 -0.76 -13.98
CA ALA A 755 33.35 -0.16 -12.67
C ALA A 755 33.58 1.36 -12.72
N VAL A 756 32.48 2.09 -12.73
CA VAL A 756 32.48 3.48 -12.32
C VAL A 756 32.96 3.53 -10.86
N ARG A 757 33.85 4.43 -10.52
CA ARG A 757 34.34 4.63 -9.15
C ARG A 757 33.16 4.73 -8.21
N ALA A 758 33.00 3.73 -7.33
CA ALA A 758 31.97 3.75 -6.32
C ALA A 758 32.10 5.03 -5.47
N LEU A 759 31.09 5.84 -5.47
CA LEU A 759 30.90 6.88 -4.48
C LEU A 759 30.75 6.17 -3.12
N GLY A 760 31.61 6.45 -2.16
CA GLY A 760 31.59 5.80 -0.87
C GLY A 760 32.52 4.59 -0.73
N ARG A 761 33.79 4.72 -1.12
CA ARG A 761 34.80 3.77 -0.66
C ARG A 761 34.87 3.80 0.86
N PRO A 762 34.91 2.63 1.54
CA PRO A 762 35.26 2.60 2.95
C PRO A 762 36.58 3.37 3.12
N GLY A 763 36.56 4.51 3.80
CA GLY A 763 37.76 5.28 4.11
C GLY A 763 38.44 4.69 5.34
N GLY A 764 39.77 4.49 5.31
CA GLY A 764 40.62 4.28 6.46
C GLY A 764 40.34 3.08 7.37
N ALA A 765 41.30 2.74 8.20
CA ALA A 765 41.30 1.55 9.06
C ALA A 765 40.31 1.57 10.25
N GLU A 766 39.58 2.66 10.46
CA GLU A 766 38.78 2.86 11.68
C GLU A 766 37.28 2.99 11.46
N GLY A 767 36.72 2.86 10.26
CA GLY A 767 35.30 2.98 10.07
C GLY A 767 34.78 2.66 8.66
N LEU A 768 33.50 2.44 8.54
CA LEU A 768 32.79 2.49 7.27
C LEU A 768 32.48 3.96 7.00
N ASP A 769 33.48 4.69 6.50
CA ASP A 769 33.38 6.15 6.28
C ASP A 769 32.62 6.43 4.98
N TRP A 770 31.31 6.23 5.07
CA TRP A 770 30.42 6.57 3.99
C TRP A 770 30.15 8.08 4.04
N ASN A 771 30.39 8.75 2.94
CA ASN A 771 30.19 10.18 2.84
C ASN A 771 28.98 10.49 1.95
N TYR A 772 27.80 10.29 2.50
CA TYR A 772 26.52 10.67 1.88
C TYR A 772 25.95 11.87 2.61
N GLU A 773 26.69 12.96 2.67
CA GLU A 773 26.30 14.18 3.37
C GLU A 773 25.28 15.01 2.57
N GLY A 774 24.38 15.67 3.30
CA GLY A 774 23.30 16.50 2.76
C GLY A 774 21.96 15.75 2.65
N GLU A 775 20.88 16.43 2.95
CA GLU A 775 19.55 15.81 3.00
C GLU A 775 19.16 15.18 1.65
N GLU A 776 19.15 15.96 0.58
CA GLU A 776 18.76 15.44 -0.74
C GLU A 776 19.96 14.89 -1.52
N SER A 777 21.10 15.58 -1.49
CA SER A 777 22.30 15.14 -2.19
C SER A 777 22.87 13.83 -1.65
N GLY A 778 22.76 13.58 -0.35
CA GLY A 778 23.15 12.32 0.26
C GLY A 778 22.25 11.16 -0.18
N VAL A 779 20.95 11.37 -0.21
CA VAL A 779 19.97 10.39 -0.71
C VAL A 779 20.24 10.07 -2.18
N ALA A 780 20.44 11.11 -3.02
CA ALA A 780 20.76 10.95 -4.44
C ALA A 780 22.06 10.16 -4.66
N ALA A 781 23.07 10.34 -3.81
CA ALA A 781 24.34 9.61 -3.90
C ALA A 781 24.17 8.12 -3.57
N VAL A 782 23.37 7.79 -2.54
CA VAL A 782 23.05 6.39 -2.20
C VAL A 782 22.21 5.76 -3.31
N TYR A 783 21.23 6.50 -3.86
CA TYR A 783 20.43 6.05 -5.00
C TYR A 783 21.32 5.71 -6.20
N GLU A 784 22.28 6.56 -6.52
CA GLU A 784 23.19 6.35 -7.64
C GLU A 784 24.05 5.11 -7.44
N GLU A 785 24.56 4.85 -6.23
CA GLU A 785 25.28 3.60 -5.93
C GLU A 785 24.37 2.38 -6.08
N MET A 786 23.14 2.43 -5.56
CA MET A 786 22.15 1.37 -5.73
C MET A 786 21.80 1.15 -7.21
N ARG A 787 21.64 2.22 -7.98
CA ARG A 787 21.36 2.16 -9.42
C ARG A 787 22.47 1.42 -10.18
N GLN A 788 23.73 1.62 -9.80
CA GLN A 788 24.86 0.86 -10.35
C GLN A 788 24.82 -0.61 -9.93
N ALA A 789 24.47 -0.92 -8.68
CA ALA A 789 24.31 -2.30 -8.22
C ALA A 789 23.16 -3.04 -8.94
N MET A 790 22.18 -2.29 -9.44
CA MET A 790 20.98 -2.77 -10.15
C MET A 790 20.98 -2.37 -11.63
N HIS A 791 22.16 -2.16 -12.24
CA HIS A 791 22.29 -1.62 -13.60
C HIS A 791 21.54 -2.41 -14.67
N ALA A 792 21.31 -3.70 -14.46
CA ALA A 792 20.58 -4.55 -15.41
C ALA A 792 19.07 -4.22 -15.52
N VAL A 793 18.52 -3.40 -14.61
CA VAL A 793 17.07 -3.11 -14.59
C VAL A 793 16.73 -1.62 -14.46
N ILE A 794 17.53 -0.80 -13.76
CA ILE A 794 17.22 0.62 -13.47
C ILE A 794 18.27 1.62 -13.98
N SER A 795 19.20 1.23 -14.85
CA SER A 795 20.28 2.11 -15.32
C SER A 795 19.76 3.40 -15.99
N GLY A 796 18.59 3.38 -16.63
CA GLY A 796 17.95 4.54 -17.24
C GLY A 796 17.10 5.39 -16.31
N ILE A 797 16.95 4.98 -15.03
CA ILE A 797 16.17 5.72 -14.04
C ILE A 797 17.13 6.57 -13.20
N THR A 798 17.52 7.75 -13.70
CA THR A 798 18.41 8.65 -12.98
C THR A 798 17.63 9.48 -11.95
N TRP A 799 18.34 10.06 -10.97
CA TRP A 799 17.74 10.94 -9.97
C TRP A 799 17.06 12.14 -10.60
N GLU A 800 17.71 12.78 -11.58
CA GLU A 800 17.17 13.93 -12.31
C GLU A 800 15.90 13.55 -13.10
N ARG A 801 15.85 12.33 -13.62
CA ARG A 801 14.63 11.83 -14.28
C ARG A 801 13.49 11.68 -13.30
N LEU A 802 13.74 11.11 -12.12
CA LEU A 802 12.72 10.99 -11.07
C LEU A 802 12.24 12.34 -10.54
N GLN A 803 13.13 13.33 -10.45
CA GLN A 803 12.72 14.70 -10.10
C GLN A 803 11.75 15.30 -11.12
N ARG A 804 11.91 15.00 -12.40
CA ARG A 804 11.07 15.50 -13.49
C ARG A 804 9.77 14.69 -13.65
N GLU A 805 9.86 13.37 -13.62
CA GLU A 805 8.76 12.45 -13.96
C GLU A 805 8.03 11.89 -12.73
N SER A 806 8.64 11.96 -11.55
CA SER A 806 8.16 11.44 -10.26
C SER A 806 8.00 9.91 -10.19
N SER A 807 7.82 9.21 -11.32
CA SER A 807 7.58 7.76 -11.36
C SER A 807 8.06 7.19 -12.70
N VAL A 808 8.88 6.14 -12.68
CA VAL A 808 9.39 5.46 -13.87
C VAL A 808 9.32 3.94 -13.66
N THR A 809 8.76 3.21 -14.63
CA THR A 809 8.65 1.74 -14.57
C THR A 809 9.95 1.08 -15.03
N TYR A 810 10.38 0.03 -14.32
CA TYR A 810 11.48 -0.81 -14.78
C TYR A 810 10.98 -2.16 -15.37
N PRO A 811 11.79 -2.86 -16.20
CA PRO A 811 13.11 -2.52 -16.71
C PRO A 811 13.15 -1.22 -17.50
N CYS A 812 14.23 -0.43 -17.29
CA CYS A 812 14.46 0.83 -17.97
C CYS A 812 15.98 1.04 -18.05
N LEU A 813 16.56 0.86 -19.22
CA LEU A 813 18.01 0.72 -19.38
C LEU A 813 18.71 1.97 -19.92
N SER A 814 17.97 2.91 -20.48
CA SER A 814 18.53 4.19 -20.96
C SER A 814 17.64 5.37 -20.54
N ALA A 815 18.18 6.58 -20.64
CA ALA A 815 17.46 7.80 -20.25
C ALA A 815 16.19 8.04 -21.09
N ASP A 816 16.16 7.57 -22.33
CA ASP A 816 15.04 7.73 -23.26
C ASP A 816 14.11 6.50 -23.28
N ASP A 817 14.46 5.44 -22.53
CA ASP A 817 13.63 4.24 -22.42
C ASP A 817 12.37 4.56 -21.60
N PRO A 818 11.15 4.38 -22.14
CA PRO A 818 9.92 4.65 -21.42
C PRO A 818 9.66 3.69 -20.24
N GLY A 819 10.46 2.63 -20.14
CA GLY A 819 10.23 1.50 -19.25
C GLY A 819 9.26 0.46 -19.85
N GLN A 820 9.13 -0.67 -19.19
CA GLN A 820 8.34 -1.80 -19.69
C GLN A 820 7.15 -2.09 -18.77
N PRO A 821 5.95 -1.57 -19.05
CA PRO A 821 4.75 -1.87 -18.27
C PRO A 821 4.40 -3.37 -18.26
N THR A 822 4.59 -4.06 -19.37
CA THR A 822 4.44 -5.52 -19.51
C THR A 822 5.79 -6.14 -19.82
N VAL A 823 6.19 -7.17 -19.07
CA VAL A 823 7.41 -7.95 -19.30
C VAL A 823 7.09 -9.35 -19.80
N PHE A 824 8.12 -10.09 -20.19
CA PHE A 824 8.00 -11.46 -20.73
C PHE A 824 7.28 -11.52 -22.08
N ILE A 825 7.42 -10.47 -22.90
CA ILE A 825 6.83 -10.42 -24.25
C ILE A 825 7.55 -11.41 -25.16
N ASP A 826 8.88 -11.35 -25.18
CA ASP A 826 9.70 -12.15 -26.08
C ASP A 826 10.26 -13.41 -25.40
N ASP A 827 10.82 -13.28 -24.21
CA ASP A 827 11.47 -14.36 -23.46
C ASP A 827 11.31 -14.19 -21.93
N PHE A 828 11.82 -15.16 -21.17
CA PHE A 828 11.87 -15.12 -19.72
C PHE A 828 13.33 -15.07 -19.26
N PRO A 829 13.67 -14.36 -18.17
CA PRO A 829 15.03 -14.30 -17.64
C PRO A 829 15.43 -15.58 -16.88
N THR A 830 15.09 -16.73 -17.40
CA THR A 830 15.50 -18.07 -16.98
C THR A 830 16.68 -18.57 -17.80
N ALA A 831 17.31 -19.65 -17.40
CA ALA A 831 18.50 -20.16 -18.04
C ALA A 831 18.28 -20.59 -19.52
N ASP A 832 17.09 -21.06 -19.85
CA ASP A 832 16.69 -21.51 -21.19
C ASP A 832 15.71 -20.55 -21.91
N GLY A 833 15.42 -19.39 -21.31
CA GLY A 833 14.49 -18.40 -21.84
C GLY A 833 13.02 -18.80 -21.73
N ARG A 834 12.69 -19.83 -20.94
CA ARG A 834 11.34 -20.43 -20.83
C ARG A 834 10.83 -20.41 -19.41
N VAL A 835 9.50 -20.51 -19.26
CA VAL A 835 8.87 -20.76 -17.96
C VAL A 835 9.20 -22.18 -17.50
N MET A 836 9.73 -22.33 -16.29
CA MET A 836 9.88 -23.64 -15.66
C MET A 836 8.58 -24.01 -14.94
N LEU A 837 7.89 -25.01 -15.42
CA LEU A 837 6.71 -25.58 -14.78
C LEU A 837 7.12 -26.56 -13.70
N VAL A 838 6.77 -26.26 -12.46
CA VAL A 838 7.06 -27.09 -11.29
C VAL A 838 5.75 -27.67 -10.76
N PRO A 839 5.54 -28.99 -10.87
CA PRO A 839 4.35 -29.64 -10.31
C PRO A 839 4.26 -29.44 -8.80
N ALA A 840 3.04 -29.35 -8.28
CA ALA A 840 2.75 -29.19 -6.87
C ALA A 840 1.71 -30.22 -6.42
N ASP A 841 1.93 -30.81 -5.25
CA ASP A 841 1.02 -31.76 -4.62
C ASP A 841 0.36 -31.15 -3.38
N ILE A 842 -0.77 -31.72 -2.95
CA ILE A 842 -1.45 -31.30 -1.73
C ILE A 842 -0.57 -31.67 -0.54
N ILE A 843 -0.10 -30.64 0.16
CA ILE A 843 0.59 -30.74 1.44
C ILE A 843 -0.36 -30.22 2.52
N PRO A 844 -0.66 -31.01 3.56
CA PRO A 844 -1.54 -30.54 4.63
C PRO A 844 -0.88 -29.44 5.48
N ALA A 845 -1.70 -28.54 6.04
CA ALA A 845 -1.26 -27.60 7.05
C ALA A 845 -0.58 -28.32 8.22
N ALA A 846 0.40 -27.67 8.83
CA ALA A 846 1.15 -28.21 9.98
C ALA A 846 0.25 -28.46 11.20
N GLU A 847 -0.86 -27.75 11.32
CA GLU A 847 -1.82 -27.85 12.41
C GLU A 847 -3.24 -27.82 11.86
N ARG A 848 -4.05 -28.85 12.17
CA ARG A 848 -5.43 -28.95 11.72
C ARG A 848 -6.41 -28.85 12.88
N PRO A 849 -7.65 -28.35 12.64
CA PRO A 849 -8.70 -28.43 13.63
C PRO A 849 -8.93 -29.86 14.13
N ASP A 850 -9.23 -29.99 15.42
CA ASP A 850 -9.58 -31.22 16.09
C ASP A 850 -10.73 -30.99 17.09
N ALA A 851 -11.06 -32.03 17.88
CA ALA A 851 -12.14 -31.92 18.85
C ALA A 851 -11.91 -30.89 19.95
N GLU A 852 -10.66 -30.56 20.27
CA GLU A 852 -10.32 -29.54 21.27
C GLU A 852 -10.26 -28.12 20.67
N TYR A 853 -9.79 -28.00 19.44
CA TYR A 853 -9.64 -26.73 18.70
C TYR A 853 -10.38 -26.84 17.36
N PRO A 854 -11.72 -26.72 17.36
CA PRO A 854 -12.54 -27.07 16.20
C PRO A 854 -12.63 -25.99 15.11
N PHE A 855 -12.16 -24.77 15.37
CA PHE A 855 -12.23 -23.67 14.41
C PHE A 855 -10.89 -23.42 13.71
N VAL A 856 -10.96 -22.90 12.48
CA VAL A 856 -9.82 -22.36 11.75
C VAL A 856 -9.71 -20.86 12.04
N LEU A 857 -8.58 -20.43 12.54
CA LEU A 857 -8.22 -19.01 12.61
C LEU A 857 -7.70 -18.53 11.24
N ILE A 858 -8.34 -17.53 10.71
CA ILE A 858 -7.89 -16.77 9.54
C ILE A 858 -7.51 -15.37 9.99
N THR A 859 -6.28 -14.93 9.73
CA THR A 859 -5.85 -13.57 10.04
C THR A 859 -5.90 -12.68 8.80
N GLY A 860 -6.08 -11.36 8.99
CA GLY A 860 -6.14 -10.46 7.84
C GLY A 860 -6.11 -8.98 8.20
N ARG A 861 -6.43 -8.17 7.21
CA ARG A 861 -6.45 -6.70 7.31
C ARG A 861 -7.87 -6.17 7.28
N GLN A 862 -8.00 -4.96 7.81
CA GLN A 862 -9.17 -4.09 7.67
C GLN A 862 -8.85 -2.91 6.74
N LEU A 863 -9.88 -2.24 6.26
CA LEU A 863 -9.73 -1.10 5.33
C LEU A 863 -9.00 0.07 5.99
N GLU A 864 -9.32 0.38 7.24
CA GLU A 864 -8.89 1.56 7.97
C GLU A 864 -7.46 1.41 8.51
N HIS A 865 -7.08 0.20 8.89
CA HIS A 865 -5.79 -0.04 9.54
C HIS A 865 -4.74 -0.65 8.60
N TRP A 866 -3.48 -0.44 8.99
CA TRP A 866 -2.33 -0.83 8.20
C TRP A 866 -1.34 -1.67 9.01
N HIS A 867 -1.13 -2.92 8.60
CA HIS A 867 -0.24 -3.89 9.26
C HIS A 867 -0.46 -3.97 10.77
N THR A 868 0.60 -3.73 11.59
CA THR A 868 0.56 -3.76 13.05
C THR A 868 -0.16 -2.56 13.69
N GLY A 869 -0.71 -1.65 12.87
CA GLY A 869 -1.45 -0.49 13.35
C GLY A 869 -0.59 0.66 13.88
N SER A 870 0.74 0.53 13.96
CA SER A 870 1.62 1.54 14.58
C SER A 870 1.41 2.96 14.06
N MET A 871 1.13 3.13 12.77
CA MET A 871 0.81 4.43 12.17
C MET A 871 -0.70 4.72 12.23
N THR A 872 -1.54 3.79 11.78
CA THR A 872 -2.97 4.04 11.55
C THR A 872 -3.79 4.11 12.82
N ARG A 873 -3.39 3.41 13.90
CA ARG A 873 -3.98 3.56 15.23
C ARG A 873 -3.62 4.91 15.89
N ARG A 874 -2.65 5.64 15.31
CA ARG A 874 -2.27 6.99 15.70
C ARG A 874 -2.73 8.05 14.68
N ALA A 875 -3.57 7.66 13.72
CA ALA A 875 -4.24 8.57 12.79
C ALA A 875 -5.69 8.74 13.24
N THR A 876 -6.05 9.96 13.61
CA THR A 876 -7.31 10.27 14.30
C THR A 876 -8.54 9.76 13.57
N VAL A 877 -8.62 9.98 12.27
CA VAL A 877 -9.77 9.54 11.46
C VAL A 877 -9.83 8.02 11.38
N LEU A 878 -8.70 7.37 11.14
CA LEU A 878 -8.65 5.92 10.93
C LEU A 878 -8.99 5.17 12.22
N ASP A 879 -8.46 5.65 13.35
CA ASP A 879 -8.78 5.07 14.66
C ASP A 879 -10.23 5.33 15.09
N ALA A 880 -10.82 6.47 14.68
CA ALA A 880 -12.24 6.77 14.95
C ALA A 880 -13.20 5.90 14.14
N LEU A 881 -12.82 5.47 12.94
CA LEU A 881 -13.64 4.60 12.09
C LEU A 881 -13.67 3.15 12.60
N GLU A 882 -12.53 2.61 13.03
CA GLU A 882 -12.41 1.25 13.56
C GLU A 882 -11.54 1.24 14.84
N PRO A 883 -12.10 1.67 15.98
CA PRO A 883 -11.32 1.94 17.20
C PRO A 883 -10.90 0.68 17.94
N MET A 884 -11.49 -0.50 17.66
CA MET A 884 -11.26 -1.72 18.40
C MET A 884 -11.23 -2.96 17.53
N ALA A 885 -10.53 -3.97 18.00
CA ALA A 885 -10.50 -5.28 17.34
C ALA A 885 -11.85 -5.98 17.46
N THR A 886 -12.30 -6.59 16.36
CA THR A 886 -13.45 -7.49 16.35
C THR A 886 -13.12 -8.79 15.63
N ALA A 887 -13.62 -9.92 16.14
CA ALA A 887 -13.53 -11.21 15.47
C ALA A 887 -14.78 -11.42 14.61
N SER A 888 -14.60 -11.67 13.30
CA SER A 888 -15.71 -11.95 12.40
C SER A 888 -16.04 -13.45 12.41
N MET A 889 -17.31 -13.78 12.60
CA MET A 889 -17.83 -15.14 12.60
C MET A 889 -19.16 -15.24 11.83
N ASN A 890 -19.41 -16.40 11.27
CA ASN A 890 -20.68 -16.69 10.59
C ASN A 890 -21.84 -16.72 11.60
N GLN A 891 -23.03 -16.32 11.16
CA GLN A 891 -24.25 -16.34 11.99
C GLN A 891 -24.52 -17.75 12.55
N GLY A 892 -24.35 -18.80 11.75
CA GLY A 892 -24.57 -20.19 12.19
C GLY A 892 -23.64 -20.61 13.34
N ASP A 893 -22.38 -20.18 13.31
CA ASP A 893 -21.42 -20.45 14.39
C ASP A 893 -21.74 -19.65 15.66
N LEU A 894 -22.15 -18.37 15.51
CA LEU A 894 -22.60 -17.55 16.63
C LEU A 894 -23.81 -18.19 17.34
N GLU A 895 -24.82 -18.64 16.58
CA GLU A 895 -26.00 -19.32 17.13
C GLU A 895 -25.63 -20.65 17.81
N ALA A 896 -24.76 -21.46 17.20
CA ALA A 896 -24.32 -22.74 17.78
C ALA A 896 -23.56 -22.56 19.10
N LEU A 897 -22.86 -21.44 19.27
CA LEU A 897 -22.14 -21.06 20.50
C LEU A 897 -23.00 -20.27 21.48
N GLY A 898 -24.26 -19.95 21.14
CA GLY A 898 -25.13 -19.10 21.96
C GLY A 898 -24.65 -17.66 22.10
N LEU A 899 -24.01 -17.13 21.06
CA LEU A 899 -23.44 -15.78 20.99
C LEU A 899 -24.27 -14.86 20.12
N GLN A 900 -24.10 -13.55 20.37
CA GLN A 900 -24.63 -12.46 19.53
C GLN A 900 -23.48 -11.52 19.13
N ALA A 901 -23.66 -10.78 18.05
CA ALA A 901 -22.75 -9.69 17.68
C ALA A 901 -22.60 -8.72 18.85
N GLY A 902 -21.38 -8.32 19.18
CA GLY A 902 -21.03 -7.51 20.34
C GLY A 902 -20.61 -8.30 21.59
N ASP A 903 -20.96 -9.58 21.70
CA ASP A 903 -20.50 -10.42 22.81
C ASP A 903 -18.98 -10.53 22.84
N VAL A 904 -18.43 -10.73 24.05
CA VAL A 904 -17.00 -11.01 24.25
C VAL A 904 -16.75 -12.50 24.21
N VAL A 905 -15.70 -12.90 23.49
CA VAL A 905 -15.18 -14.26 23.46
C VAL A 905 -13.68 -14.27 23.74
N THR A 906 -13.20 -15.41 24.25
CA THR A 906 -11.78 -15.73 24.27
C THR A 906 -11.49 -16.71 23.15
N ILE A 907 -10.66 -16.29 22.18
CA ILE A 907 -10.14 -17.16 21.13
C ILE A 907 -8.80 -17.70 21.60
N ARG A 908 -8.64 -19.03 21.64
CA ARG A 908 -7.46 -19.69 22.18
C ARG A 908 -6.91 -20.71 21.18
N SER A 909 -5.62 -20.63 20.91
CA SER A 909 -4.83 -21.67 20.23
C SER A 909 -3.98 -22.44 21.25
N ARG A 910 -3.10 -23.31 20.75
CA ARG A 910 -2.10 -24.02 21.59
C ARG A 910 -0.97 -23.09 22.08
N ARG A 911 -0.83 -21.90 21.52
CA ARG A 911 0.27 -20.93 21.76
C ARG A 911 -0.12 -19.75 22.62
N GLY A 912 -1.36 -19.31 22.49
CA GLY A 912 -1.84 -18.15 23.22
C GLY A 912 -3.33 -17.90 23.01
N GLU A 913 -3.80 -16.81 23.57
CA GLU A 913 -5.22 -16.43 23.52
C GLU A 913 -5.41 -14.92 23.45
N VAL A 914 -6.56 -14.50 22.94
CA VAL A 914 -7.02 -13.12 22.96
C VAL A 914 -8.49 -13.07 23.38
N ALA A 915 -8.86 -12.09 24.20
CA ALA A 915 -10.26 -11.75 24.46
C ALA A 915 -10.69 -10.61 23.53
N ILE A 916 -11.80 -10.78 22.81
CA ILE A 916 -12.19 -9.92 21.71
C ILE A 916 -13.71 -9.93 21.55
N HIS A 917 -14.28 -8.81 21.04
CA HIS A 917 -15.68 -8.78 20.68
C HIS A 917 -15.93 -9.49 19.35
N VAL A 918 -17.08 -10.18 19.23
CA VAL A 918 -17.46 -10.83 17.97
C VAL A 918 -18.32 -9.91 17.10
N ARG A 919 -18.10 -10.00 15.78
CA ARG A 919 -18.92 -9.36 14.75
C ARG A 919 -19.53 -10.44 13.86
N ARG A 920 -20.79 -10.30 13.51
CA ARG A 920 -21.40 -11.14 12.49
C ARG A 920 -20.79 -10.83 11.12
N ASP A 921 -20.40 -11.85 10.40
CA ASP A 921 -19.90 -11.75 9.03
C ASP A 921 -20.27 -13.04 8.27
N ASP A 922 -21.34 -13.00 7.50
CA ASP A 922 -21.82 -14.14 6.73
C ASP A 922 -20.90 -14.49 5.54
N GLY A 923 -19.92 -13.62 5.22
CA GLY A 923 -18.84 -13.92 4.29
C GLY A 923 -17.76 -14.83 4.88
N THR A 924 -17.64 -14.90 6.21
CA THR A 924 -16.76 -15.85 6.89
C THR A 924 -17.40 -17.24 6.89
N PRO A 925 -16.73 -18.32 6.48
CA PRO A 925 -17.33 -19.65 6.43
C PRO A 925 -17.59 -20.23 7.83
N ASN A 926 -18.57 -21.12 7.95
CA ASN A 926 -18.78 -21.88 9.19
C ASN A 926 -17.54 -22.67 9.57
N GLY A 927 -17.23 -22.73 10.86
CA GLY A 927 -16.03 -23.38 11.40
C GLY A 927 -14.76 -22.55 11.26
N ALA A 928 -14.89 -21.26 10.90
CA ALA A 928 -13.77 -20.33 10.85
C ALA A 928 -14.02 -19.06 11.67
N VAL A 929 -12.95 -18.46 12.15
CA VAL A 929 -12.97 -17.14 12.79
C VAL A 929 -11.90 -16.24 12.15
N PHE A 930 -12.29 -15.05 11.75
CA PHE A 930 -11.36 -14.06 11.19
C PHE A 930 -10.99 -13.04 12.27
N VAL A 931 -9.68 -12.80 12.45
CA VAL A 931 -9.14 -11.81 13.39
C VAL A 931 -8.19 -10.87 12.67
N PRO A 932 -8.42 -9.53 12.73
CA PRO A 932 -7.49 -8.56 12.18
C PRO A 932 -6.24 -8.46 13.07
N PHE A 933 -5.07 -8.24 12.44
CA PHE A 933 -3.79 -8.21 13.17
C PHE A 933 -3.25 -6.80 13.46
N ALA A 934 -4.09 -5.75 13.35
CA ALA A 934 -3.68 -4.36 13.55
C ALA A 934 -3.75 -3.88 15.01
N TYR A 935 -4.19 -4.72 15.91
CA TYR A 935 -4.53 -4.34 17.29
C TYR A 935 -3.62 -5.03 18.30
N TYR A 936 -2.82 -4.25 19.03
CA TYR A 936 -1.95 -4.82 20.06
C TYR A 936 -2.73 -5.40 21.25
N GLU A 937 -3.89 -4.81 21.57
CA GLU A 937 -4.81 -5.26 22.61
C GLU A 937 -5.46 -6.62 22.33
N ALA A 938 -5.44 -7.05 21.06
CA ALA A 938 -5.92 -8.35 20.61
C ALA A 938 -4.97 -8.90 19.52
N ALA A 939 -3.69 -9.02 19.87
CA ALA A 939 -2.64 -9.37 18.92
C ALA A 939 -2.87 -10.79 18.34
N ALA A 940 -3.39 -10.87 17.12
CA ALA A 940 -3.76 -12.13 16.46
C ALA A 940 -2.60 -13.14 16.39
N ASN A 941 -1.36 -12.65 16.27
CA ASN A 941 -0.17 -13.50 16.16
C ASN A 941 0.24 -14.19 17.48
N LEU A 942 -0.39 -13.88 18.60
CA LEU A 942 -0.30 -14.71 19.80
C LEU A 942 -0.80 -16.14 19.56
N MET A 943 -1.69 -16.31 18.57
CA MET A 943 -2.35 -17.56 18.27
C MET A 943 -1.78 -18.27 17.02
N THR A 944 -1.01 -17.59 16.18
CA THR A 944 -0.55 -18.11 14.90
C THR A 944 0.62 -19.08 15.02
N ASN A 945 0.83 -19.87 13.97
CA ASN A 945 1.81 -20.97 13.92
C ASN A 945 3.12 -20.51 13.23
N ALA A 946 4.25 -20.90 13.78
CA ALA A 946 5.58 -20.58 13.25
C ALA A 946 6.12 -21.63 12.25
N ALA A 947 5.33 -22.63 11.85
CA ALA A 947 5.73 -23.58 10.83
C ALA A 947 6.01 -22.88 9.49
N LEU A 948 7.10 -23.25 8.82
CA LEU A 948 7.61 -22.53 7.66
C LEU A 948 7.37 -23.30 6.36
N ASP A 949 7.05 -22.57 5.31
CA ASP A 949 7.18 -23.04 3.93
C ASP A 949 8.64 -23.47 3.68
N PRO A 950 8.89 -24.66 3.13
CA PRO A 950 10.24 -25.18 3.00
C PRO A 950 11.13 -24.38 2.05
N MET A 951 10.55 -23.70 1.06
CA MET A 951 11.28 -22.92 0.05
C MET A 951 11.32 -21.43 0.41
N GLY A 952 10.18 -20.78 0.55
CA GLY A 952 10.05 -19.37 0.83
C GLY A 952 10.33 -18.98 2.29
N LYS A 953 10.31 -19.96 3.21
CA LYS A 953 10.50 -19.74 4.65
C LYS A 953 9.50 -18.75 5.25
N ILE A 954 8.30 -18.68 4.69
CA ILE A 954 7.18 -17.90 5.21
C ILE A 954 6.43 -18.70 6.27
N PRO A 955 5.97 -18.09 7.37
CA PRO A 955 5.20 -18.83 8.38
C PRO A 955 3.72 -18.99 8.01
N GLU A 956 3.07 -19.97 8.68
CA GLU A 956 1.66 -20.33 8.55
C GLU A 956 0.75 -19.35 9.31
N PHE A 957 0.40 -18.23 8.71
CA PHE A 957 -0.47 -17.21 9.33
C PHE A 957 -1.96 -17.38 9.03
N LYS A 958 -2.30 -18.17 8.01
CA LYS A 958 -3.67 -18.21 7.48
C LYS A 958 -4.46 -19.46 7.88
N TYR A 959 -3.81 -20.37 8.57
CA TYR A 959 -4.44 -21.63 8.98
C TYR A 959 -3.89 -22.10 10.33
N CYS A 960 -4.63 -21.83 11.40
CA CYS A 960 -4.28 -22.29 12.75
C CYS A 960 -5.53 -22.82 13.44
N ALA A 961 -5.40 -23.90 14.22
CA ALA A 961 -6.53 -24.44 14.97
C ALA A 961 -6.77 -23.64 16.26
N VAL A 962 -8.02 -23.24 16.48
CA VAL A 962 -8.44 -22.47 17.66
C VAL A 962 -9.75 -22.97 18.23
N LYS A 963 -10.03 -22.63 19.50
CA LYS A 963 -11.34 -22.74 20.12
C LYS A 963 -11.86 -21.36 20.51
N VAL A 964 -13.18 -21.20 20.43
CA VAL A 964 -13.88 -19.98 20.83
C VAL A 964 -14.64 -20.25 22.10
N LEU A 965 -14.33 -19.52 23.14
CA LEU A 965 -14.90 -19.65 24.49
C LEU A 965 -15.73 -18.38 24.81
N ARG A 966 -16.92 -18.54 25.33
CA ARG A 966 -17.75 -17.40 25.74
C ARG A 966 -17.12 -16.63 26.89
N GLY A 967 -17.12 -15.31 26.80
CA GLY A 967 -16.59 -14.41 27.83
C GLY A 967 -15.07 -14.18 27.72
N GLY A 968 -14.52 -13.50 28.69
CA GLY A 968 -13.15 -13.03 28.77
C GLY A 968 -13.12 -11.55 29.16
N THR A 969 -11.93 -11.02 29.35
CA THR A 969 -11.72 -9.58 29.62
C THR A 969 -10.85 -9.02 28.49
N PRO A 970 -11.43 -8.30 27.52
CA PRO A 970 -10.63 -7.61 26.50
C PRO A 970 -9.66 -6.63 27.15
N VAL A 971 -8.45 -6.58 26.64
CA VAL A 971 -7.50 -5.52 27.00
C VAL A 971 -8.08 -4.20 26.51
N ALA A 972 -8.13 -3.19 27.37
CA ALA A 972 -8.66 -1.89 27.01
C ALA A 972 -7.85 -1.32 25.82
N ALA A 973 -8.54 -0.95 24.76
CA ALA A 973 -7.93 -0.20 23.67
C ALA A 973 -7.43 1.13 24.25
N ALA A 974 -6.14 1.37 24.23
CA ALA A 974 -5.64 2.70 24.52
C ALA A 974 -5.99 3.58 23.33
N GLY A 975 -6.82 4.58 23.54
CA GLY A 975 -7.16 5.56 22.50
C GLY A 975 -5.90 6.27 22.02
N TYR A 976 -5.36 5.84 20.94
CA TYR A 976 -4.16 6.43 20.36
C TYR A 976 -4.43 7.81 19.75
N GLY A 977 -5.62 8.02 19.21
CA GLY A 977 -5.96 9.22 18.46
C GLY A 977 -7.15 10.01 19.02
N THR A 978 -8.20 9.33 19.48
CA THR A 978 -9.48 9.98 19.82
C THR A 978 -9.75 10.12 21.31
N GLY A 979 -9.01 9.43 22.17
CA GLY A 979 -9.36 9.27 23.58
C GLY A 979 -10.66 8.49 23.80
N ALA A 980 -11.27 7.96 22.76
CA ALA A 980 -12.48 7.17 22.86
C ALA A 980 -12.18 5.81 23.46
N VAL A 981 -12.88 5.46 24.51
CA VAL A 981 -12.91 4.10 25.03
C VAL A 981 -13.79 3.29 24.09
N ALA A 982 -13.22 2.30 23.42
CA ALA A 982 -13.99 1.38 22.59
C ALA A 982 -15.00 0.64 23.49
N THR A 983 -16.27 0.73 23.13
CA THR A 983 -17.37 0.00 23.78
C THR A 983 -17.82 -1.15 22.90
N GLY A 984 -18.48 -2.16 23.50
CA GLY A 984 -19.04 -3.28 22.74
C GLY A 984 -20.03 -2.85 21.64
N GLU A 985 -20.61 -1.67 21.75
CA GLU A 985 -21.53 -1.09 20.74
C GLU A 985 -20.85 -0.90 19.39
N ALA A 986 -19.55 -0.57 19.36
CA ALA A 986 -18.79 -0.46 18.11
C ALA A 986 -18.72 -1.77 17.33
N ALA A 987 -18.88 -2.93 17.99
CA ALA A 987 -18.85 -4.25 17.34
C ALA A 987 -20.17 -4.58 16.62
N THR A 988 -21.25 -3.87 16.90
CA THR A 988 -22.59 -4.08 16.32
C THR A 988 -22.90 -3.11 15.19
N ALA A 989 -22.08 -2.07 14.97
CA ALA A 989 -22.38 -0.94 14.10
C ALA A 989 -22.16 -1.20 12.59
N HIS A 990 -21.84 -2.43 12.18
CA HIS A 990 -21.63 -2.75 10.74
C HIS A 990 -22.29 -4.05 10.34
#